data_c3cd76c1c4889b6820ddc363f74eda97
#
_entry.id   c3cd76c1c4889b6820ddc363f74eda97
#
_cell.length_a   1.000
_cell.length_b   1.000
_cell.length_c   1.000
_cell.angle_alpha   90.00
_cell.angle_beta   90.00
_cell.angle_gamma   90.00
#
_symmetry.space_group_name_H-M   'P 1'
#
loop_
_entity.id
_entity.type
_entity.pdbx_description
1 polymer ?
#
loop_
_entity_poly.entity_id
_entity_poly.type
_entity_poly.pdbx_seq_one_letter_code
_entity_poly.pdbx_strand_id
1 'polypeptide(L)'
;MLIAISTQLLSAESHFKTQAPHYKIDVSYDHDKTLLVGKMQVRFTRNAYPTHELLFSLPGNRFNYPDERGTRKHKIVPVFSLRRFQDNLEDPKTPTGFSTGSLKINSVSVFTQNQSVEKQPLKYSLEPNPDLEVGYSTSNGLLRILLPKNLPDTKNFPGESTVLIEFSTNFPEHAQEGAVNGMLLTVNWHPKLLTWNEKPGLNEKKWETTEDNPSPATFEVTWKAVQAGTLITTPGHQKLLAGQVVTLSVTKRTIKYFPLIFSRVHQQFSGNEGRAIVVKNTSTAAAKTSYQLTSFYLEGHERRAELLHNWSASFLSFMHSRYGLKPPWESIRIVAVEAEYEQVDVLNNLILVPMPNYKRSDFLDRQALGFLTRRLAQLWFGELIWSNQDTQQWLNLGVPAFFGLRFFQHNFGADAGIFDSLDWLNPRYRDHFFEKMANSVSPKLRYPILSSFQKNPDSQKYLQTLTYKTAMVLSMLEFTLGDKAFKKGIRYFAQNYQQNVIELEEFQQAMEKFNFHQLRTPPLPSGSPYNMDGNGSLEWFFSQWFRTVQTLDYSFGDSTTRTLPNGLYETEVNVNKIGLAQMPLVVSLITKDGKQIRRLVPGIKQQETVVFQTAGFPDKVSLDPEERLLETSRINNHSYNFYRVRFGFDWKKQREHLVLLVPGFGNNALDGNSVGVGIRYRFDDYRIYAIPGYGSKNKRGLYIFNLDREHLGLHGLEAGVSAREYGGIRSQGIRATYKPSNNPGELEYKFHSSFSREILFSARNNPDNSDVIETGESNTFLLEHTGAVSPIDSYRINWNIWNEQPSLEMESDFSYVRGQAKLGQILRVGHRKWFEFDIIHATTSGKSPLQKKFQLGSPAVLRGYPQQTNLSDDRLLASRLNFKFPLITKPLWGMLSAFKIQGTVFYDQGKIWSENISYEKAKHRENAGMGIEWTLDTASLFQVPLKIEVAFPLNDPDYKKPQFIFLGVLTGS
;
A
#
# COMPACT_ATOMS: atom_id res chain seq x y z
N MET A 1 13.75 -36.10 -36.32
CA MET A 1 13.52 -35.88 -34.88
C MET A 1 13.23 -34.41 -34.53
N LEU A 2 13.83 -33.43 -35.17
CA LEU A 2 13.55 -32.00 -34.98
C LEU A 2 12.18 -31.51 -35.52
N ILE A 3 11.63 -32.20 -36.54
CA ILE A 3 10.29 -31.89 -37.11
C ILE A 3 9.16 -32.43 -36.24
N ALA A 4 9.36 -33.49 -35.45
CA ALA A 4 8.37 -34.08 -34.55
C ALA A 4 8.19 -33.25 -33.26
N ILE A 5 9.23 -32.52 -32.83
CA ILE A 5 9.16 -31.64 -31.63
C ILE A 5 8.44 -30.33 -31.98
N SER A 6 8.58 -29.82 -33.22
CA SER A 6 7.87 -28.61 -33.67
C SER A 6 6.37 -28.83 -33.86
N THR A 7 5.94 -30.03 -34.18
CA THR A 7 4.52 -30.38 -34.32
C THR A 7 3.84 -30.65 -32.99
N GLN A 8 4.56 -31.11 -31.95
CA GLN A 8 4.01 -31.25 -30.60
C GLN A 8 3.87 -29.89 -29.90
N LEU A 9 4.76 -28.92 -30.14
CA LEU A 9 4.63 -27.57 -29.60
C LEU A 9 3.47 -26.78 -30.28
N LEU A 10 3.24 -26.97 -31.56
CA LEU A 10 2.11 -26.39 -32.31
C LEU A 10 0.75 -27.00 -31.91
N SER A 11 0.73 -28.27 -31.47
CA SER A 11 -0.52 -28.92 -30.98
C SER A 11 -0.91 -28.50 -29.57
N ALA A 12 0.02 -28.06 -28.70
CA ALA A 12 -0.27 -27.53 -27.38
C ALA A 12 -0.91 -26.12 -27.45
N GLU A 13 -0.56 -25.32 -28.46
CA GLU A 13 -1.15 -23.97 -28.64
C GLU A 13 -2.63 -23.99 -29.05
N SER A 14 -3.14 -25.06 -29.63
CA SER A 14 -4.54 -25.17 -30.09
C SER A 14 -5.51 -25.69 -29.04
N HIS A 15 -5.04 -26.36 -27.98
CA HIS A 15 -5.91 -27.07 -27.05
C HIS A 15 -6.64 -26.18 -26.02
N PHE A 16 -6.08 -25.02 -25.65
CA PHE A 16 -6.75 -24.13 -24.66
C PHE A 16 -7.88 -23.28 -25.23
N LYS A 17 -7.86 -22.92 -26.52
CA LYS A 17 -8.89 -22.04 -27.13
C LYS A 17 -10.25 -22.71 -27.35
N THR A 18 -10.33 -24.04 -27.40
CA THR A 18 -11.58 -24.78 -27.70
C THR A 18 -12.34 -25.25 -26.47
N GLN A 19 -11.83 -25.01 -25.25
CA GLN A 19 -12.38 -25.59 -24.01
C GLN A 19 -12.92 -24.58 -22.99
N ALA A 20 -12.86 -23.26 -23.29
CA ALA A 20 -13.35 -22.25 -22.37
C ALA A 20 -14.89 -22.32 -22.18
N PRO A 21 -15.40 -22.23 -20.94
CA PRO A 21 -16.83 -22.21 -20.69
C PRO A 21 -17.52 -21.03 -21.41
N HIS A 22 -18.78 -21.24 -21.81
CA HIS A 22 -19.63 -20.21 -22.36
C HIS A 22 -20.83 -19.96 -21.45
N TYR A 23 -21.01 -18.73 -21.03
CA TYR A 23 -22.13 -18.29 -20.20
C TYR A 23 -23.16 -17.57 -21.05
N LYS A 24 -24.41 -18.05 -21.01
CA LYS A 24 -25.56 -17.32 -21.52
C LYS A 24 -26.47 -16.99 -20.34
N ILE A 25 -26.65 -15.70 -20.07
CA ILE A 25 -27.33 -15.22 -18.87
C ILE A 25 -28.43 -14.23 -19.25
N ASP A 26 -29.64 -14.52 -18.84
CA ASP A 26 -30.78 -13.58 -18.91
C ASP A 26 -31.00 -12.98 -17.52
N VAL A 27 -31.02 -11.65 -17.40
CA VAL A 27 -31.01 -10.95 -16.12
C VAL A 27 -32.03 -9.82 -16.09
N SER A 28 -32.70 -9.69 -14.96
CA SER A 28 -33.52 -8.52 -14.62
C SER A 28 -33.05 -7.93 -13.30
N TYR A 29 -33.01 -6.61 -13.18
CA TYR A 29 -32.61 -5.88 -12.01
C TYR A 29 -33.70 -4.95 -11.51
N ASP A 30 -34.14 -5.13 -10.27
CA ASP A 30 -35.02 -4.24 -9.54
C ASP A 30 -34.20 -3.30 -8.68
N HIS A 31 -34.17 -2.04 -9.06
CA HIS A 31 -33.35 -1.03 -8.44
C HIS A 31 -33.82 -0.65 -7.02
N ASP A 32 -35.13 -0.66 -6.79
CA ASP A 32 -35.69 -0.22 -5.52
C ASP A 32 -35.50 -1.28 -4.43
N LYS A 33 -35.42 -2.55 -4.85
CA LYS A 33 -35.12 -3.68 -3.95
C LYS A 33 -33.65 -4.07 -3.94
N THR A 34 -32.83 -3.44 -4.76
CA THR A 34 -31.41 -3.83 -4.97
C THR A 34 -31.23 -5.31 -5.31
N LEU A 35 -32.22 -5.89 -6.00
CA LEU A 35 -32.34 -7.32 -6.28
C LEU A 35 -32.15 -7.61 -7.77
N LEU A 36 -31.22 -8.51 -8.07
CA LEU A 36 -31.02 -9.06 -9.41
C LEU A 36 -31.52 -10.51 -9.44
N VAL A 37 -32.31 -10.83 -10.45
CA VAL A 37 -32.75 -12.21 -10.72
C VAL A 37 -32.20 -12.65 -12.06
N GLY A 38 -31.55 -13.81 -12.07
CA GLY A 38 -30.85 -14.33 -13.23
C GLY A 38 -31.16 -15.79 -13.54
N LYS A 39 -31.16 -16.09 -14.84
CA LYS A 39 -31.20 -17.45 -15.39
C LYS A 39 -29.95 -17.65 -16.23
N MET A 40 -29.07 -18.54 -15.79
CA MET A 40 -27.75 -18.73 -16.35
C MET A 40 -27.58 -20.12 -16.93
N GLN A 41 -27.14 -20.22 -18.17
CA GLN A 41 -26.68 -21.44 -18.80
C GLN A 41 -25.17 -21.41 -18.92
N VAL A 42 -24.49 -22.41 -18.39
CA VAL A 42 -23.04 -22.57 -18.51
C VAL A 42 -22.76 -23.79 -19.36
N ARG A 43 -22.20 -23.58 -20.56
CA ARG A 43 -21.78 -24.63 -21.49
C ARG A 43 -20.29 -24.85 -21.35
N PHE A 44 -19.86 -26.09 -21.23
CA PHE A 44 -18.45 -26.46 -21.11
C PHE A 44 -18.20 -27.84 -21.71
N THR A 45 -16.95 -28.06 -22.12
CA THR A 45 -16.50 -29.37 -22.61
C THR A 45 -16.18 -30.28 -21.43
N ARG A 46 -16.76 -31.48 -21.41
CA ARG A 46 -16.62 -32.44 -20.32
C ARG A 46 -15.15 -32.83 -20.04
N ASN A 47 -14.35 -32.94 -21.10
CA ASN A 47 -12.91 -33.26 -20.99
C ASN A 47 -12.10 -32.23 -20.19
N ALA A 48 -12.55 -30.98 -20.14
CA ALA A 48 -11.90 -29.93 -19.34
C ALA A 48 -12.19 -30.07 -17.84
N TYR A 49 -13.23 -30.83 -17.46
CA TYR A 49 -13.67 -31.04 -16.10
C TYR A 49 -13.93 -32.54 -15.84
N PRO A 50 -12.90 -33.38 -15.74
CA PRO A 50 -13.03 -34.84 -15.73
C PRO A 50 -13.45 -35.40 -14.36
N THR A 51 -14.45 -34.77 -13.74
CA THR A 51 -14.97 -35.18 -12.42
C THR A 51 -16.49 -35.31 -12.44
N HIS A 52 -17.04 -36.07 -11.51
CA HIS A 52 -18.50 -36.11 -11.29
C HIS A 52 -19.00 -34.93 -10.45
N GLU A 53 -18.11 -34.03 -10.07
CA GLU A 53 -18.38 -32.88 -9.25
C GLU A 53 -18.02 -31.60 -10.00
N LEU A 54 -18.90 -30.60 -9.94
CA LEU A 54 -18.64 -29.23 -10.43
C LEU A 54 -18.72 -28.28 -9.25
N LEU A 55 -17.75 -27.38 -9.15
CA LEU A 55 -17.72 -26.33 -8.13
C LEU A 55 -17.88 -24.95 -8.74
N PHE A 56 -18.86 -24.20 -8.21
CA PHE A 56 -19.06 -22.79 -8.53
C PHE A 56 -18.83 -21.96 -7.27
N SER A 57 -18.10 -20.88 -7.36
CA SER A 57 -18.06 -19.88 -6.29
C SER A 57 -19.34 -19.04 -6.31
N LEU A 58 -19.80 -18.66 -5.10
CA LEU A 58 -20.94 -17.79 -4.86
C LEU A 58 -20.42 -16.50 -4.19
N PRO A 59 -19.71 -15.64 -4.96
CA PRO A 59 -18.95 -14.56 -4.36
C PRO A 59 -19.83 -13.46 -3.74
N GLY A 60 -21.08 -13.34 -4.12
CA GLY A 60 -22.07 -12.46 -3.46
C GLY A 60 -22.29 -12.80 -1.98
N ASN A 61 -22.05 -14.07 -1.58
CA ASN A 61 -22.26 -14.53 -0.21
C ASN A 61 -21.19 -14.06 0.78
N ARG A 62 -20.08 -13.48 0.32
CA ARG A 62 -19.09 -12.83 1.20
C ARG A 62 -19.66 -11.60 1.93
N PHE A 63 -20.74 -11.03 1.43
CA PHE A 63 -21.49 -9.96 2.08
C PHE A 63 -22.63 -10.45 2.97
N ASN A 64 -22.78 -11.75 3.11
CA ASN A 64 -23.75 -12.36 4.02
C ASN A 64 -23.15 -12.40 5.43
N TYR A 65 -23.23 -11.26 6.15
CA TYR A 65 -22.66 -11.09 7.48
C TYR A 65 -23.74 -10.54 8.43
N PRO A 66 -23.73 -10.88 9.75
CA PRO A 66 -22.61 -11.40 10.54
C PRO A 66 -22.70 -12.90 10.82
N ASP A 67 -21.62 -13.64 10.69
CA ASP A 67 -21.41 -14.83 11.47
C ASP A 67 -21.44 -14.42 12.96
N GLU A 68 -22.33 -15.04 13.73
CA GLU A 68 -22.59 -14.75 15.15
C GLU A 68 -21.35 -14.84 16.08
N ARG A 69 -20.20 -15.20 15.56
CA ARG A 69 -18.96 -15.40 16.31
C ARG A 69 -17.86 -14.40 16.05
N GLY A 70 -18.06 -13.42 15.15
CA GLY A 70 -17.03 -12.42 14.87
C GLY A 70 -15.69 -13.02 14.35
N THR A 71 -15.67 -14.29 14.00
CA THR A 71 -14.46 -14.95 13.53
C THR A 71 -14.38 -14.88 12.01
N ARG A 72 -13.46 -14.06 11.51
CA ARG A 72 -13.06 -13.97 10.11
C ARG A 72 -12.50 -15.32 9.63
N LYS A 73 -13.35 -16.32 9.38
CA LYS A 73 -12.89 -17.60 8.81
C LYS A 73 -12.78 -17.60 7.27
N HIS A 74 -13.25 -16.55 6.59
CA HIS A 74 -13.17 -16.47 5.14
C HIS A 74 -12.24 -15.32 4.69
N LYS A 75 -10.94 -15.58 4.71
CA LYS A 75 -9.89 -14.74 4.14
C LYS A 75 -9.79 -14.87 2.62
N ILE A 76 -10.90 -14.86 1.91
CA ILE A 76 -10.83 -14.93 0.44
C ILE A 76 -11.29 -13.58 -0.10
N VAL A 77 -10.33 -12.72 -0.33
CA VAL A 77 -10.56 -11.39 -0.87
C VAL A 77 -9.93 -11.33 -2.26
N PRO A 78 -10.67 -10.99 -3.31
CA PRO A 78 -10.10 -10.81 -4.64
C PRO A 78 -8.91 -9.85 -4.62
N VAL A 79 -7.84 -10.14 -5.37
CA VAL A 79 -6.59 -9.38 -5.32
C VAL A 79 -6.80 -7.91 -5.65
N PHE A 80 -7.69 -7.59 -6.56
CA PHE A 80 -8.04 -6.21 -6.87
C PHE A 80 -8.95 -5.55 -5.82
N SER A 81 -9.63 -6.34 -4.97
CA SER A 81 -10.49 -5.87 -3.88
C SER A 81 -9.82 -5.94 -2.49
N LEU A 82 -8.64 -6.52 -2.36
CA LEU A 82 -7.91 -6.66 -1.08
C LEU A 82 -7.71 -5.31 -0.39
N ARG A 83 -7.28 -4.32 -1.13
CA ARG A 83 -7.11 -2.96 -0.62
C ARG A 83 -8.46 -2.30 -0.35
N ARG A 84 -9.44 -2.56 -1.20
CA ARG A 84 -10.83 -2.14 -1.00
C ARG A 84 -11.41 -2.70 0.31
N PHE A 85 -11.14 -3.95 0.63
CA PHE A 85 -11.67 -4.61 1.80
C PHE A 85 -11.01 -4.14 3.09
N GLN A 86 -9.70 -3.86 3.09
CA GLN A 86 -8.99 -3.31 4.24
C GLN A 86 -9.41 -1.88 4.57
N ASP A 87 -9.58 -1.03 3.55
CA ASP A 87 -10.03 0.35 3.74
C ASP A 87 -11.49 0.42 4.23
N ASN A 88 -12.31 -0.59 3.94
CA ASN A 88 -13.73 -0.65 4.33
C ASN A 88 -14.01 -1.30 5.66
N LEU A 89 -13.12 -2.10 6.19
CA LEU A 89 -13.22 -2.58 7.58
C LEU A 89 -13.14 -1.42 8.58
N GLU A 90 -12.62 -0.26 8.14
CA GLU A 90 -12.55 0.96 8.96
C GLU A 90 -13.80 1.85 8.84
N ASP A 91 -14.73 1.56 7.91
CA ASP A 91 -15.86 2.43 7.61
C ASP A 91 -17.22 1.70 7.52
N PRO A 92 -17.76 1.18 8.62
CA PRO A 92 -19.09 0.61 8.64
C PRO A 92 -20.19 1.69 8.57
N LYS A 93 -21.03 1.67 7.53
CA LYS A 93 -22.10 2.69 7.30
C LYS A 93 -23.36 2.52 8.15
N THR A 94 -23.48 1.45 8.90
CA THR A 94 -24.66 1.21 9.77
C THR A 94 -24.25 1.20 11.24
N PRO A 95 -25.16 1.40 12.22
CA PRO A 95 -24.85 1.23 13.64
C PRO A 95 -24.35 -0.18 13.98
N THR A 96 -24.73 -1.16 13.20
CA THR A 96 -24.16 -2.51 13.15
C THR A 96 -23.02 -2.59 12.14
N GLY A 97 -22.79 -1.52 11.40
CA GLY A 97 -21.65 -1.32 10.51
C GLY A 97 -21.70 -2.00 9.17
N PHE A 98 -22.74 -2.72 8.80
CA PHE A 98 -22.71 -3.52 7.59
C PHE A 98 -24.08 -3.72 6.95
N SER A 99 -24.19 -3.39 5.66
CA SER A 99 -25.35 -3.77 4.84
C SER A 99 -25.09 -5.14 4.22
N THR A 100 -25.99 -6.09 4.44
CA THR A 100 -25.84 -7.46 3.98
C THR A 100 -26.20 -7.63 2.52
N GLY A 101 -25.40 -8.44 1.80
CA GLY A 101 -25.69 -8.93 0.46
C GLY A 101 -25.74 -10.45 0.44
N SER A 102 -26.43 -11.05 -0.52
CA SER A 102 -26.48 -12.50 -0.64
C SER A 102 -26.74 -12.95 -2.08
N LEU A 103 -26.16 -14.11 -2.44
CA LEU A 103 -26.46 -14.81 -3.68
C LEU A 103 -27.12 -16.13 -3.35
N LYS A 104 -28.38 -16.32 -3.76
CA LYS A 104 -29.17 -17.54 -3.52
C LYS A 104 -29.34 -18.32 -4.82
N ILE A 105 -29.24 -19.65 -4.72
CA ILE A 105 -29.55 -20.58 -5.81
C ILE A 105 -30.99 -21.01 -5.67
N ASN A 106 -31.77 -20.78 -6.74
CA ASN A 106 -33.19 -21.11 -6.75
C ASN A 106 -33.44 -22.51 -7.35
N SER A 107 -32.72 -22.85 -8.44
CA SER A 107 -32.78 -24.19 -9.04
C SER A 107 -31.52 -24.52 -9.82
N VAL A 108 -31.23 -25.80 -9.96
CA VAL A 108 -30.12 -26.33 -10.78
C VAL A 108 -30.64 -27.46 -11.66
N SER A 109 -30.28 -27.40 -12.96
CA SER A 109 -30.56 -28.51 -13.90
C SER A 109 -29.35 -28.75 -14.78
N VAL A 110 -29.13 -30.00 -15.17
CA VAL A 110 -28.01 -30.37 -16.05
C VAL A 110 -28.55 -31.00 -17.32
N PHE A 111 -27.99 -30.59 -18.45
CA PHE A 111 -28.30 -31.13 -19.77
C PHE A 111 -27.04 -31.76 -20.34
N THR A 112 -27.17 -33.01 -20.83
CA THR A 112 -26.09 -33.73 -21.49
C THR A 112 -26.55 -34.15 -22.88
N GLN A 113 -25.75 -33.89 -23.91
CA GLN A 113 -26.00 -34.43 -25.26
C GLN A 113 -25.41 -35.82 -25.39
N ASN A 114 -26.26 -36.81 -25.66
CA ASN A 114 -25.83 -38.14 -26.04
C ASN A 114 -25.76 -38.21 -27.59
N GLN A 115 -24.57 -38.30 -28.15
CA GLN A 115 -24.38 -38.29 -29.61
C GLN A 115 -24.83 -39.58 -30.33
N SER A 116 -25.20 -40.64 -29.59
CA SER A 116 -25.35 -41.96 -30.20
C SER A 116 -26.77 -42.42 -30.56
N VAL A 117 -27.84 -41.86 -30.01
CA VAL A 117 -29.17 -42.40 -30.23
C VAL A 117 -30.34 -41.39 -30.25
N GLU A 118 -30.29 -40.28 -29.55
CA GLU A 118 -31.44 -39.34 -29.51
C GLU A 118 -31.00 -37.86 -29.67
N LYS A 119 -31.73 -37.17 -30.54
CA LYS A 119 -31.48 -35.72 -30.83
C LYS A 119 -31.95 -34.78 -29.71
N GLN A 120 -32.45 -35.23 -28.60
CA GLN A 120 -32.90 -34.41 -27.49
C GLN A 120 -31.92 -34.50 -26.29
N PRO A 121 -31.49 -33.36 -25.71
CA PRO A 121 -30.65 -33.39 -24.51
C PRO A 121 -31.41 -33.91 -23.29
N LEU A 122 -30.82 -34.86 -22.55
CA LEU A 122 -31.37 -35.35 -21.30
C LEU A 122 -31.29 -34.25 -20.25
N LYS A 123 -32.42 -33.91 -19.64
CA LYS A 123 -32.55 -32.93 -18.56
C LYS A 123 -32.64 -33.64 -17.21
N TYR A 124 -31.73 -33.33 -16.31
CA TYR A 124 -31.75 -33.72 -14.91
C TYR A 124 -32.03 -32.51 -14.03
N SER A 125 -33.20 -32.47 -13.36
CA SER A 125 -33.44 -31.50 -12.29
C SER A 125 -32.80 -32.03 -11.04
N LEU A 126 -31.95 -31.25 -10.40
CA LEU A 126 -31.22 -31.66 -9.19
C LEU A 126 -31.92 -31.11 -7.96
N GLU A 127 -32.01 -31.95 -6.91
CA GLU A 127 -32.58 -31.54 -5.63
C GLU A 127 -31.50 -31.02 -4.68
N PRO A 128 -31.83 -30.04 -3.80
CA PRO A 128 -30.90 -29.56 -2.79
C PRO A 128 -30.75 -30.63 -1.66
N ASN A 129 -29.68 -31.39 -1.72
CA ASN A 129 -29.40 -32.36 -0.66
C ASN A 129 -27.89 -32.56 -0.47
N PRO A 130 -27.32 -32.30 0.72
CA PRO A 130 -25.89 -32.47 0.99
C PRO A 130 -25.41 -33.91 1.03
N ASP A 131 -26.31 -34.86 1.24
CA ASP A 131 -25.99 -36.27 1.52
C ASP A 131 -26.20 -37.22 0.33
N LEU A 132 -26.69 -36.71 -0.81
CA LEU A 132 -26.98 -37.51 -1.99
C LEU A 132 -25.75 -37.70 -2.90
N GLU A 133 -25.70 -38.90 -3.54
CA GLU A 133 -24.73 -39.17 -4.63
C GLU A 133 -24.94 -38.29 -5.88
N VAL A 134 -26.15 -37.68 -6.03
CA VAL A 134 -26.57 -36.84 -7.12
C VAL A 134 -27.39 -35.65 -6.55
N GLY A 135 -27.02 -34.44 -6.83
CA GLY A 135 -27.74 -33.27 -6.33
C GLY A 135 -26.87 -32.04 -6.29
N TYR A 136 -27.31 -31.02 -5.56
CA TYR A 136 -26.49 -29.87 -5.28
C TYR A 136 -26.56 -29.39 -3.83
N SER A 137 -25.51 -28.79 -3.35
CA SER A 137 -25.44 -28.17 -2.03
C SER A 137 -24.75 -26.83 -2.07
N THR A 138 -25.13 -25.95 -1.15
CA THR A 138 -24.47 -24.66 -0.98
C THR A 138 -23.87 -24.58 0.42
N SER A 139 -22.57 -24.35 0.51
CA SER A 139 -21.90 -24.17 1.79
C SER A 139 -20.67 -23.26 1.62
N ASN A 140 -20.39 -22.41 2.61
CA ASN A 140 -19.17 -21.61 2.67
C ASN A 140 -18.88 -20.79 1.38
N GLY A 141 -19.92 -20.23 0.74
CA GLY A 141 -19.73 -19.47 -0.49
C GLY A 141 -19.50 -20.31 -1.75
N LEU A 142 -19.68 -21.62 -1.68
CA LEU A 142 -19.56 -22.55 -2.80
C LEU A 142 -20.91 -23.21 -3.13
N LEU A 143 -21.17 -23.39 -4.42
CA LEU A 143 -22.18 -24.30 -4.94
C LEU A 143 -21.47 -25.55 -5.46
N ARG A 144 -21.79 -26.68 -4.85
CA ARG A 144 -21.32 -28.00 -5.23
C ARG A 144 -22.43 -28.72 -5.99
N ILE A 145 -22.14 -29.18 -7.20
CA ILE A 145 -23.08 -29.95 -8.04
C ILE A 145 -22.48 -31.34 -8.26
N LEU A 146 -23.19 -32.37 -7.79
CA LEU A 146 -22.84 -33.75 -8.02
C LEU A 146 -23.65 -34.31 -9.20
N LEU A 147 -22.93 -34.75 -10.21
CA LEU A 147 -23.51 -35.28 -11.45
C LEU A 147 -23.74 -36.76 -11.34
N PRO A 148 -24.79 -37.33 -12.02
CA PRO A 148 -25.04 -38.76 -12.04
C PRO A 148 -23.82 -39.55 -12.52
N LYS A 149 -23.47 -40.63 -11.83
CA LYS A 149 -22.34 -41.53 -12.17
C LYS A 149 -22.52 -42.21 -13.54
N ASN A 150 -23.77 -42.39 -13.99
CA ASN A 150 -24.15 -43.06 -15.23
C ASN A 150 -24.11 -42.11 -16.46
N LEU A 151 -23.54 -40.93 -16.32
CA LEU A 151 -23.24 -40.10 -17.50
C LEU A 151 -22.16 -40.83 -18.32
N PRO A 152 -22.29 -40.91 -19.67
CA PRO A 152 -21.37 -41.67 -20.52
C PRO A 152 -19.92 -41.30 -20.22
N ASP A 153 -19.08 -42.33 -20.09
CA ASP A 153 -17.70 -42.22 -19.65
C ASP A 153 -16.91 -41.25 -20.52
N THR A 154 -16.28 -40.29 -19.88
CA THR A 154 -15.63 -39.11 -20.54
C THR A 154 -14.44 -39.46 -21.45
N LYS A 155 -13.90 -40.68 -21.35
CA LYS A 155 -12.76 -41.10 -22.20
C LYS A 155 -13.16 -41.36 -23.65
N ASN A 156 -14.41 -41.67 -23.95
CA ASN A 156 -14.87 -42.06 -25.28
C ASN A 156 -15.83 -41.10 -25.97
N PHE A 157 -16.26 -39.99 -25.29
CA PHE A 157 -17.23 -39.05 -25.85
C PHE A 157 -16.83 -37.61 -25.51
N PRO A 158 -16.28 -36.85 -26.45
CA PRO A 158 -16.08 -35.39 -26.31
C PRO A 158 -17.44 -34.68 -26.43
N GLY A 159 -18.27 -34.76 -25.38
CA GLY A 159 -19.57 -34.13 -25.34
C GLY A 159 -19.55 -32.78 -24.64
N GLU A 160 -20.36 -31.84 -25.14
CA GLU A 160 -20.68 -30.59 -24.42
C GLU A 160 -21.74 -30.88 -23.35
N SER A 161 -21.50 -30.36 -22.14
CA SER A 161 -22.50 -30.34 -21.05
C SER A 161 -22.95 -28.92 -20.77
N THR A 162 -24.20 -28.76 -20.38
CA THR A 162 -24.77 -27.47 -20.02
C THR A 162 -25.41 -27.55 -18.63
N VAL A 163 -25.01 -26.67 -17.74
CA VAL A 163 -25.64 -26.47 -16.44
C VAL A 163 -26.53 -25.23 -16.53
N LEU A 164 -27.79 -25.37 -16.12
CA LEU A 164 -28.74 -24.27 -15.96
C LEU A 164 -28.89 -23.97 -14.48
N ILE A 165 -28.63 -22.73 -14.10
CA ILE A 165 -28.75 -22.25 -12.73
C ILE A 165 -29.70 -21.04 -12.73
N GLU A 166 -30.74 -21.10 -11.91
CA GLU A 166 -31.55 -19.94 -11.59
C GLU A 166 -31.12 -19.40 -10.23
N PHE A 167 -30.87 -18.10 -10.17
CA PHE A 167 -30.29 -17.47 -9.00
C PHE A 167 -30.88 -16.08 -8.76
N SER A 168 -30.69 -15.60 -7.53
CA SER A 168 -31.03 -14.23 -7.15
C SER A 168 -29.91 -13.64 -6.31
N THR A 169 -29.54 -12.38 -6.60
CA THR A 169 -28.49 -11.67 -5.88
C THR A 169 -29.06 -10.38 -5.30
N ASN A 170 -28.99 -10.26 -3.97
CA ASN A 170 -29.31 -9.05 -3.25
C ASN A 170 -27.99 -8.31 -2.96
N PHE A 171 -27.92 -7.03 -3.32
CA PHE A 171 -26.70 -6.25 -3.20
C PHE A 171 -26.68 -5.45 -1.90
N PRO A 172 -25.51 -5.38 -1.23
CA PRO A 172 -25.34 -4.50 -0.09
C PRO A 172 -25.36 -3.03 -0.51
N GLU A 173 -25.70 -2.16 0.41
CA GLU A 173 -25.51 -0.70 0.25
C GLU A 173 -24.03 -0.38 0.49
N HIS A 174 -23.23 -0.52 -0.57
CA HIS A 174 -21.79 -0.41 -0.49
C HIS A 174 -21.19 0.17 -1.78
N ALA A 175 -20.30 1.16 -1.66
CA ALA A 175 -19.79 1.93 -2.79
C ALA A 175 -18.84 1.15 -3.72
N GLN A 176 -18.23 0.07 -3.26
CA GLN A 176 -17.22 -0.65 -4.05
C GLN A 176 -17.77 -1.90 -4.72
N GLU A 177 -18.74 -2.54 -4.10
CA GLU A 177 -19.41 -3.73 -4.62
C GLU A 177 -20.83 -3.75 -4.07
N GLY A 178 -21.72 -3.03 -4.71
CA GLY A 178 -23.10 -2.91 -4.25
C GLY A 178 -23.80 -1.72 -4.87
N ALA A 179 -24.90 -1.31 -4.25
CA ALA A 179 -25.75 -0.22 -4.72
C ALA A 179 -25.61 1.01 -3.80
N VAL A 180 -25.20 2.15 -4.37
CA VAL A 180 -25.07 3.43 -3.63
C VAL A 180 -25.44 4.59 -4.55
N ASN A 181 -26.20 5.55 -4.04
CA ASN A 181 -26.53 6.82 -4.73
C ASN A 181 -27.07 6.62 -6.16
N GLY A 182 -27.91 5.60 -6.37
CA GLY A 182 -28.47 5.32 -7.67
C GLY A 182 -27.53 4.62 -8.66
N MET A 183 -26.38 4.13 -8.22
CA MET A 183 -25.43 3.33 -8.99
C MET A 183 -25.29 1.95 -8.38
N LEU A 184 -25.35 0.90 -9.18
CA LEU A 184 -24.88 -0.45 -8.84
C LEU A 184 -23.56 -0.70 -9.52
N LEU A 185 -22.54 -1.09 -8.76
CA LEU A 185 -21.26 -1.58 -9.26
C LEU A 185 -21.01 -2.97 -8.68
N THR A 186 -20.83 -3.98 -9.53
CA THR A 186 -20.53 -5.33 -9.07
C THR A 186 -19.76 -6.17 -10.09
N VAL A 187 -18.92 -7.08 -9.62
CA VAL A 187 -18.28 -8.16 -10.38
C VAL A 187 -18.72 -9.54 -9.88
N ASN A 188 -19.45 -9.58 -8.77
CA ASN A 188 -19.75 -10.79 -7.99
C ASN A 188 -21.26 -11.09 -7.96
N TRP A 189 -21.95 -10.87 -9.07
CA TRP A 189 -23.39 -10.93 -9.17
C TRP A 189 -23.95 -12.29 -9.64
N HIS A 190 -23.10 -13.21 -10.11
CA HIS A 190 -23.51 -14.53 -10.61
C HIS A 190 -22.60 -15.65 -10.10
N PRO A 191 -23.07 -16.93 -10.06
CA PRO A 191 -22.20 -18.06 -9.79
C PRO A 191 -21.08 -18.21 -10.81
N LYS A 192 -19.85 -18.51 -10.37
CA LYS A 192 -18.67 -18.63 -11.23
C LYS A 192 -18.09 -20.03 -11.17
N LEU A 193 -17.96 -20.71 -12.29
CA LEU A 193 -17.30 -22.01 -12.39
C LEU A 193 -15.83 -21.88 -12.04
N LEU A 194 -15.37 -22.67 -11.09
CA LEU A 194 -13.97 -22.66 -10.64
C LEU A 194 -13.05 -23.36 -11.64
N THR A 195 -11.76 -23.02 -11.60
CA THR A 195 -10.75 -23.65 -12.43
C THR A 195 -10.38 -25.03 -11.88
N TRP A 196 -10.32 -26.02 -12.78
CA TRP A 196 -9.79 -27.34 -12.49
C TRP A 196 -8.32 -27.39 -12.86
N ASN A 197 -7.42 -27.63 -11.90
CA ASN A 197 -5.98 -27.73 -12.16
C ASN A 197 -5.50 -29.17 -12.08
N GLU A 198 -4.89 -29.61 -13.16
CA GLU A 198 -4.08 -30.81 -13.26
C GLU A 198 -2.62 -30.39 -13.21
N LYS A 199 -1.94 -30.46 -12.07
CA LYS A 199 -0.51 -30.14 -11.99
C LYS A 199 0.31 -31.30 -12.57
N PRO A 200 1.06 -31.11 -13.65
CA PRO A 200 1.99 -32.13 -14.14
C PRO A 200 3.06 -32.43 -13.09
N GLY A 201 3.16 -33.67 -12.62
CA GLY A 201 4.20 -34.11 -11.70
C GLY A 201 3.81 -34.20 -10.21
N LEU A 202 2.66 -33.70 -9.80
CA LEU A 202 2.04 -33.99 -8.53
C LEU A 202 0.73 -34.73 -8.85
N ASN A 203 0.55 -35.95 -8.33
CA ASN A 203 -0.68 -36.75 -8.54
C ASN A 203 -1.94 -36.13 -7.86
N GLU A 204 -1.98 -34.83 -7.67
CA GLU A 204 -3.11 -34.12 -7.08
C GLU A 204 -3.88 -33.35 -8.16
N LYS A 205 -4.99 -33.91 -8.58
CA LYS A 205 -6.05 -33.22 -9.32
C LYS A 205 -6.95 -32.50 -8.33
N LYS A 206 -6.94 -31.17 -8.36
CA LYS A 206 -7.69 -30.38 -7.36
C LYS A 206 -8.40 -29.19 -7.98
N TRP A 207 -9.64 -28.94 -7.52
CA TRP A 207 -10.31 -27.67 -7.77
C TRP A 207 -9.54 -26.53 -7.10
N GLU A 208 -9.30 -25.44 -7.82
CA GLU A 208 -8.83 -24.21 -7.20
C GLU A 208 -9.99 -23.56 -6.47
N THR A 209 -10.10 -23.81 -5.17
CA THR A 209 -11.16 -23.28 -4.30
C THR A 209 -10.90 -21.83 -3.85
N THR A 210 -9.89 -21.16 -4.37
CA THR A 210 -9.73 -19.72 -4.15
C THR A 210 -10.80 -18.99 -4.97
N GLU A 211 -11.70 -18.28 -4.33
CA GLU A 211 -12.82 -17.53 -4.96
C GLU A 211 -12.37 -16.58 -6.07
N ASP A 212 -11.09 -16.30 -6.13
CA ASP A 212 -10.49 -15.31 -7.01
C ASP A 212 -9.94 -15.87 -8.33
N ASN A 213 -10.10 -17.15 -8.59
CA ASN A 213 -9.62 -17.76 -9.83
C ASN A 213 -10.70 -18.51 -10.60
N PRO A 214 -11.78 -17.83 -11.06
CA PRO A 214 -12.77 -18.46 -11.93
C PRO A 214 -12.15 -18.87 -13.25
N SER A 215 -12.70 -19.92 -13.87
CA SER A 215 -12.32 -20.29 -15.22
C SER A 215 -12.59 -19.15 -16.20
N PRO A 216 -11.61 -18.75 -17.02
CA PRO A 216 -11.85 -17.77 -18.09
C PRO A 216 -12.95 -18.26 -19.03
N ALA A 217 -13.91 -17.40 -19.33
CA ALA A 217 -15.11 -17.77 -20.09
C ALA A 217 -15.51 -16.70 -21.11
N THR A 218 -16.34 -17.08 -22.09
CA THR A 218 -17.05 -16.13 -22.95
C THR A 218 -18.46 -15.91 -22.42
N PHE A 219 -19.01 -14.73 -22.63
CA PHE A 219 -20.31 -14.33 -22.09
C PHE A 219 -21.24 -13.78 -23.17
N GLU A 220 -22.51 -14.20 -23.11
CA GLU A 220 -23.66 -13.59 -23.76
C GLU A 220 -24.67 -13.24 -22.67
N VAL A 221 -24.83 -11.94 -22.38
CA VAL A 221 -25.65 -11.48 -21.28
C VAL A 221 -26.75 -10.56 -21.80
N THR A 222 -28.01 -10.92 -21.54
CA THR A 222 -29.21 -10.15 -21.90
C THR A 222 -29.73 -9.43 -20.65
N TRP A 223 -29.75 -8.12 -20.68
CA TRP A 223 -30.22 -7.26 -19.61
C TRP A 223 -31.63 -6.74 -19.93
N LYS A 224 -32.56 -6.95 -19.04
CA LYS A 224 -33.86 -6.32 -19.04
C LYS A 224 -33.80 -5.15 -18.05
N ALA A 225 -33.68 -3.92 -18.56
CA ALA A 225 -33.75 -2.73 -17.72
C ALA A 225 -35.22 -2.42 -17.39
N VAL A 226 -35.50 -2.31 -16.10
CA VAL A 226 -36.85 -2.02 -15.61
C VAL A 226 -37.30 -0.57 -15.93
N GLN A 227 -36.34 0.33 -16.19
CA GLN A 227 -36.62 1.74 -16.50
C GLN A 227 -35.83 2.24 -17.70
N ALA A 228 -36.49 3.02 -18.54
CA ALA A 228 -35.87 3.71 -19.67
C ALA A 228 -34.81 4.71 -19.18
N GLY A 229 -33.71 4.83 -19.91
CA GLY A 229 -32.66 5.81 -19.60
C GLY A 229 -31.56 5.33 -18.62
N THR A 230 -31.59 4.10 -18.08
CA THR A 230 -30.51 3.56 -17.24
C THR A 230 -29.26 3.28 -18.07
N LEU A 231 -28.14 3.89 -17.70
CA LEU A 231 -26.82 3.52 -18.27
C LEU A 231 -26.43 2.12 -17.80
N ILE A 232 -26.22 1.22 -18.74
CA ILE A 232 -25.65 -0.10 -18.50
C ILE A 232 -24.27 -0.15 -19.12
N THR A 233 -23.24 -0.41 -18.31
CA THR A 233 -21.88 -0.55 -18.81
C THR A 233 -21.32 -1.90 -18.39
N THR A 234 -20.94 -2.70 -19.38
CA THR A 234 -20.43 -4.08 -19.23
C THR A 234 -19.26 -4.32 -20.18
N PRO A 235 -18.47 -5.38 -19.98
CA PRO A 235 -17.50 -5.83 -20.98
C PRO A 235 -18.17 -6.23 -22.31
N GLY A 236 -17.36 -6.23 -23.37
CA GLY A 236 -17.77 -6.70 -24.68
C GLY A 236 -18.55 -5.66 -25.50
N HIS A 237 -19.13 -6.15 -26.61
CA HIS A 237 -19.95 -5.36 -27.49
C HIS A 237 -21.39 -5.28 -26.97
N GLN A 238 -21.90 -4.08 -26.85
CA GLN A 238 -23.26 -3.82 -26.40
C GLN A 238 -24.15 -3.47 -27.59
N LYS A 239 -25.34 -4.09 -27.68
CA LYS A 239 -26.35 -3.81 -28.67
C LYS A 239 -27.68 -3.63 -27.97
N LEU A 240 -28.32 -2.47 -28.18
CA LEU A 240 -29.70 -2.24 -27.78
C LEU A 240 -30.63 -2.97 -28.73
N LEU A 241 -31.55 -3.80 -28.23
CA LEU A 241 -32.54 -4.49 -29.02
C LEU A 241 -33.75 -3.57 -29.26
N ALA A 242 -34.12 -3.40 -30.50
CA ALA A 242 -35.17 -2.47 -30.91
C ALA A 242 -36.54 -2.74 -30.25
N GLY A 243 -37.19 -1.69 -29.77
CA GLY A 243 -38.52 -1.73 -29.19
C GLY A 243 -38.68 -2.20 -27.77
N GLN A 244 -37.56 -2.61 -27.09
CA GLN A 244 -37.53 -3.01 -25.68
C GLN A 244 -36.33 -2.41 -25.00
N VAL A 245 -36.45 -2.17 -23.68
CA VAL A 245 -35.30 -1.74 -22.83
C VAL A 245 -34.44 -2.96 -22.51
N VAL A 246 -33.90 -3.60 -23.55
CA VAL A 246 -33.11 -4.82 -23.46
C VAL A 246 -31.76 -4.57 -24.12
N THR A 247 -30.70 -4.76 -23.36
CA THR A 247 -29.31 -4.66 -23.84
C THR A 247 -28.67 -6.03 -23.91
N LEU A 248 -28.14 -6.40 -25.06
CA LEU A 248 -27.34 -7.61 -25.25
C LEU A 248 -25.86 -7.23 -25.20
N SER A 249 -25.10 -7.91 -24.34
CA SER A 249 -23.65 -7.77 -24.23
C SER A 249 -22.97 -9.08 -24.58
N VAL A 250 -22.09 -9.06 -25.58
CA VAL A 250 -21.38 -10.26 -26.05
C VAL A 250 -19.87 -10.04 -25.98
N THR A 251 -19.13 -11.00 -25.39
CA THR A 251 -17.68 -10.99 -25.38
C THR A 251 -17.13 -11.86 -26.52
N LYS A 252 -16.23 -11.30 -27.31
CA LYS A 252 -15.51 -12.05 -28.37
C LYS A 252 -14.31 -12.85 -27.84
N ARG A 253 -13.82 -12.50 -26.64
CA ARG A 253 -12.66 -13.09 -25.98
C ARG A 253 -13.08 -13.67 -24.65
N THR A 254 -12.30 -14.62 -24.15
CA THR A 254 -12.45 -15.09 -22.78
C THR A 254 -12.05 -14.01 -21.79
N ILE A 255 -12.82 -13.89 -20.72
CA ILE A 255 -12.58 -13.00 -19.59
C ILE A 255 -12.80 -13.74 -18.28
N LYS A 256 -12.12 -13.35 -17.21
CA LYS A 256 -12.29 -13.97 -15.88
C LYS A 256 -13.51 -13.44 -15.14
N TYR A 257 -13.82 -12.17 -15.32
CA TYR A 257 -14.87 -11.47 -14.60
C TYR A 257 -15.78 -10.73 -15.59
N PHE A 258 -17.06 -10.68 -15.29
CA PHE A 258 -18.03 -9.89 -16.05
C PHE A 258 -18.56 -8.77 -15.14
N PRO A 259 -17.85 -7.62 -15.03
CA PRO A 259 -18.32 -6.47 -14.26
C PRO A 259 -19.58 -5.87 -14.84
N LEU A 260 -20.41 -5.36 -13.95
CA LEU A 260 -21.68 -4.74 -14.29
C LEU A 260 -21.79 -3.39 -13.59
N ILE A 261 -22.13 -2.36 -14.35
CA ILE A 261 -22.46 -1.04 -13.83
C ILE A 261 -23.84 -0.67 -14.34
N PHE A 262 -24.75 -0.45 -13.38
CA PHE A 262 -26.05 0.18 -13.60
C PHE A 262 -26.02 1.56 -12.97
N SER A 263 -26.46 2.60 -13.68
CA SER A 263 -26.50 3.94 -13.12
C SER A 263 -27.72 4.73 -13.54
N ARG A 264 -28.45 5.24 -12.57
CA ARG A 264 -29.49 6.26 -12.73
C ARG A 264 -28.92 7.68 -12.64
N VAL A 265 -27.78 7.87 -12.01
CA VAL A 265 -27.16 9.18 -11.86
C VAL A 265 -26.70 9.71 -13.20
N HIS A 266 -26.24 8.85 -14.09
CA HIS A 266 -25.89 9.22 -15.46
C HIS A 266 -27.12 9.51 -16.33
N GLN A 267 -28.37 9.20 -15.92
CA GLN A 267 -29.58 9.54 -16.64
C GLN A 267 -29.98 11.00 -16.50
N GLN A 268 -29.75 11.63 -15.37
CA GLN A 268 -30.02 13.08 -15.20
C GLN A 268 -29.18 13.92 -16.17
N PHE A 269 -28.12 13.35 -16.73
CA PHE A 269 -27.28 13.96 -17.76
C PHE A 269 -27.74 13.72 -19.19
N SER A 270 -28.51 12.68 -19.47
CA SER A 270 -29.03 12.40 -20.80
C SER A 270 -30.25 13.25 -21.16
N GLY A 271 -30.86 13.94 -20.18
CA GLY A 271 -31.98 14.84 -20.38
C GLY A 271 -31.63 16.14 -21.11
N ASN A 272 -30.38 16.58 -21.05
CA ASN A 272 -29.82 17.71 -21.79
C ASN A 272 -28.40 17.40 -22.16
N GLU A 273 -28.18 16.82 -23.34
CA GLU A 273 -26.87 16.62 -23.96
C GLU A 273 -25.81 15.90 -23.09
N GLY A 274 -26.07 14.66 -22.73
CA GLY A 274 -25.03 13.76 -22.19
C GLY A 274 -23.90 13.59 -23.20
N ARG A 275 -22.86 14.40 -23.08
CA ARG A 275 -21.66 14.29 -23.90
C ARG A 275 -20.84 13.11 -23.37
N ALA A 276 -21.09 11.91 -23.95
CA ALA A 276 -20.00 10.98 -24.07
C ALA A 276 -18.91 11.73 -24.82
N ILE A 277 -17.74 11.98 -24.16
CA ILE A 277 -16.59 12.51 -24.89
C ILE A 277 -16.14 11.38 -25.80
N VAL A 278 -16.78 11.27 -26.95
CA VAL A 278 -16.31 10.40 -28.01
C VAL A 278 -15.19 11.14 -28.69
N VAL A 279 -13.96 10.91 -28.27
CA VAL A 279 -12.82 11.35 -29.07
C VAL A 279 -12.86 10.51 -30.33
N LYS A 280 -13.35 11.13 -31.40
CA LYS A 280 -13.19 10.61 -32.75
C LYS A 280 -11.73 10.28 -32.95
N ASN A 281 -11.44 8.99 -33.19
CA ASN A 281 -10.20 8.46 -33.75
C ASN A 281 -9.01 9.41 -33.66
N THR A 282 -8.20 9.34 -32.60
CA THR A 282 -6.83 9.79 -32.69
C THR A 282 -6.08 8.78 -33.58
N SER A 283 -6.39 8.78 -34.85
CA SER A 283 -5.55 8.21 -35.88
C SER A 283 -4.37 9.14 -36.04
N THR A 284 -3.32 8.91 -35.25
CA THR A 284 -1.98 9.33 -35.69
C THR A 284 -1.74 8.62 -37.02
N ALA A 285 -1.46 9.37 -38.06
CA ALA A 285 -1.39 8.94 -39.47
C ALA A 285 -0.38 7.82 -39.78
N ALA A 286 0.19 7.16 -38.79
CA ALA A 286 1.22 6.12 -38.93
C ALA A 286 0.78 4.70 -38.56
N ALA A 287 -0.39 4.47 -37.95
CA ALA A 287 -0.84 3.12 -37.63
C ALA A 287 -2.38 3.00 -37.71
N LYS A 288 -2.87 2.17 -38.63
CA LYS A 288 -4.29 1.78 -38.79
C LYS A 288 -4.77 0.88 -37.62
N THR A 289 -4.70 1.34 -36.37
CA THR A 289 -5.29 0.65 -35.24
C THR A 289 -6.38 1.56 -34.67
N SER A 290 -7.60 1.34 -35.10
CA SER A 290 -8.77 2.04 -34.56
C SER A 290 -9.22 1.36 -33.28
N TYR A 291 -9.14 2.03 -32.15
CA TYR A 291 -9.84 1.70 -30.91
C TYR A 291 -10.73 2.87 -30.53
N GLN A 292 -11.82 2.57 -29.83
CA GLN A 292 -12.73 3.60 -29.30
C GLN A 292 -12.45 3.75 -27.80
N LEU A 293 -12.11 4.96 -27.36
CA LEU A 293 -12.06 5.33 -25.95
C LEU A 293 -13.25 6.22 -25.61
N THR A 294 -14.01 5.84 -24.60
CA THR A 294 -15.22 6.58 -24.17
C THR A 294 -15.14 6.84 -22.67
N SER A 295 -15.46 8.05 -22.23
CA SER A 295 -15.50 8.41 -20.80
C SER A 295 -16.92 8.74 -20.37
N PHE A 296 -17.36 8.15 -19.26
CA PHE A 296 -18.61 8.41 -18.57
C PHE A 296 -18.27 9.09 -17.24
N TYR A 297 -18.82 10.25 -16.98
CA TYR A 297 -18.50 11.07 -15.81
C TYR A 297 -19.76 11.66 -15.17
N LEU A 298 -19.61 12.20 -13.95
CA LEU A 298 -20.69 12.85 -13.23
C LEU A 298 -20.63 14.36 -13.46
N GLU A 299 -21.81 15.02 -13.40
CA GLU A 299 -22.00 16.47 -13.63
C GLU A 299 -21.03 17.32 -12.81
N GLY A 300 -20.56 18.42 -13.39
CA GLY A 300 -19.61 19.33 -12.76
C GLY A 300 -18.17 18.83 -12.71
N HIS A 301 -17.88 17.70 -13.38
CA HIS A 301 -16.53 17.12 -13.40
C HIS A 301 -15.94 16.97 -14.82
N GLU A 302 -16.47 17.72 -15.79
CA GLU A 302 -16.13 17.64 -17.22
C GLU A 302 -14.64 17.84 -17.48
N ARG A 303 -14.07 18.90 -16.93
CA ARG A 303 -12.63 19.23 -17.08
C ARG A 303 -11.74 18.11 -16.61
N ARG A 304 -12.04 17.51 -15.46
CA ARG A 304 -11.25 16.38 -14.92
C ARG A 304 -11.46 15.11 -15.73
N ALA A 305 -12.66 14.88 -16.22
CA ALA A 305 -12.96 13.75 -17.10
C ALA A 305 -12.18 13.83 -18.40
N GLU A 306 -12.10 15.02 -19.01
CA GLU A 306 -11.31 15.27 -20.20
C GLU A 306 -9.82 15.05 -19.96
N LEU A 307 -9.28 15.53 -18.83
CA LEU A 307 -7.88 15.34 -18.45
C LEU A 307 -7.54 13.84 -18.29
N LEU A 308 -8.35 13.08 -17.54
CA LEU A 308 -8.19 11.65 -17.34
C LEU A 308 -8.28 10.87 -18.65
N HIS A 309 -9.20 11.28 -19.53
CA HIS A 309 -9.35 10.74 -20.89
C HIS A 309 -8.08 10.94 -21.71
N ASN A 310 -7.58 12.17 -21.79
CA ASN A 310 -6.40 12.55 -22.55
C ASN A 310 -5.13 11.83 -22.04
N TRP A 311 -4.99 11.68 -20.72
CA TRP A 311 -3.90 10.91 -20.13
C TRP A 311 -3.97 9.43 -20.51
N SER A 312 -5.17 8.87 -20.48
CA SER A 312 -5.39 7.46 -20.87
C SER A 312 -5.07 7.25 -22.35
N ALA A 313 -5.52 8.12 -23.23
CA ALA A 313 -5.21 8.09 -24.66
C ALA A 313 -3.69 8.21 -24.91
N SER A 314 -3.02 9.13 -24.22
CA SER A 314 -1.57 9.32 -24.32
C SER A 314 -0.80 8.09 -23.85
N PHE A 315 -1.24 7.43 -22.78
CA PHE A 315 -0.64 6.19 -22.30
C PHE A 315 -0.81 5.04 -23.30
N LEU A 316 -2.02 4.86 -23.86
CA LEU A 316 -2.26 3.83 -24.89
C LEU A 316 -1.38 4.07 -26.14
N SER A 317 -1.22 5.32 -26.56
CA SER A 317 -0.31 5.70 -27.64
C SER A 317 1.16 5.42 -27.30
N PHE A 318 1.61 5.70 -26.09
CA PHE A 318 2.96 5.40 -25.60
C PHE A 318 3.24 3.89 -25.64
N MET A 319 2.31 3.05 -25.14
CA MET A 319 2.46 1.59 -25.19
C MET A 319 2.59 1.08 -26.62
N HIS A 320 1.83 1.64 -27.54
CA HIS A 320 1.91 1.28 -28.95
C HIS A 320 3.22 1.76 -29.60
N SER A 321 3.54 3.04 -29.49
CA SER A 321 4.70 3.64 -30.18
C SER A 321 6.02 3.13 -29.65
N ARG A 322 6.17 2.98 -28.33
CA ARG A 322 7.44 2.61 -27.71
C ARG A 322 7.66 1.10 -27.60
N TYR A 323 6.64 0.34 -27.29
CA TYR A 323 6.74 -1.12 -27.10
C TYR A 323 6.06 -1.94 -28.22
N GLY A 324 5.30 -1.31 -29.10
CA GLY A 324 4.57 -1.98 -30.18
C GLY A 324 3.35 -2.77 -29.68
N LEU A 325 2.84 -2.41 -28.48
CA LEU A 325 1.69 -3.04 -27.86
C LEU A 325 0.42 -2.30 -28.30
N LYS A 326 -0.37 -2.92 -29.16
CA LYS A 326 -1.67 -2.37 -29.55
C LYS A 326 -2.62 -2.42 -28.37
N PRO A 327 -3.57 -1.44 -28.24
CA PRO A 327 -4.63 -1.53 -27.27
C PRO A 327 -5.33 -2.90 -27.37
N PRO A 328 -5.51 -3.61 -26.23
CA PRO A 328 -5.98 -5.01 -26.26
C PRO A 328 -7.47 -5.15 -26.58
N TRP A 329 -8.22 -4.05 -26.51
CA TRP A 329 -9.67 -3.99 -26.69
C TRP A 329 -10.04 -2.99 -27.77
N GLU A 330 -11.04 -3.33 -28.64
CA GLU A 330 -11.56 -2.43 -29.67
C GLU A 330 -12.32 -1.23 -29.05
N SER A 331 -12.93 -1.42 -27.88
CA SER A 331 -13.61 -0.38 -27.11
C SER A 331 -13.13 -0.41 -25.67
N ILE A 332 -12.65 0.72 -25.16
CA ILE A 332 -12.21 0.93 -23.78
C ILE A 332 -13.10 2.01 -23.18
N ARG A 333 -13.58 1.82 -21.96
CA ARG A 333 -14.48 2.72 -21.29
C ARG A 333 -13.92 3.16 -19.94
N ILE A 334 -13.88 4.48 -19.71
CA ILE A 334 -13.53 5.09 -18.43
C ILE A 334 -14.85 5.47 -17.76
N VAL A 335 -15.08 4.99 -16.54
CA VAL A 335 -16.34 5.20 -15.83
C VAL A 335 -16.06 5.81 -14.47
N ALA A 336 -16.62 6.98 -14.19
CA ALA A 336 -16.61 7.57 -12.86
C ALA A 336 -17.48 6.72 -11.93
N VAL A 337 -16.96 6.38 -10.76
CA VAL A 337 -17.69 5.61 -9.75
C VAL A 337 -17.77 6.36 -8.42
N GLU A 338 -18.98 6.33 -7.82
CA GLU A 338 -19.25 6.90 -6.50
C GLU A 338 -18.60 6.05 -5.40
N ALA A 339 -17.27 6.22 -5.23
CA ALA A 339 -16.51 5.53 -4.22
C ALA A 339 -15.56 6.49 -3.51
N GLU A 340 -15.30 6.28 -2.23
CA GLU A 340 -14.44 7.15 -1.40
C GLU A 340 -12.95 6.76 -1.46
N TYR A 341 -12.59 5.62 -2.05
CA TYR A 341 -11.20 5.22 -2.25
C TYR A 341 -10.58 5.91 -3.49
N GLU A 342 -9.28 6.06 -3.52
CA GLU A 342 -8.59 6.77 -4.61
C GLU A 342 -8.13 5.86 -5.76
N GLN A 343 -8.08 4.55 -5.53
CA GLN A 343 -7.48 3.62 -6.45
C GLN A 343 -8.34 3.40 -7.68
N VAL A 344 -7.78 3.65 -8.87
CA VAL A 344 -8.36 3.27 -10.15
C VAL A 344 -8.32 1.75 -10.32
N ASP A 345 -9.40 1.15 -10.81
CA ASP A 345 -9.46 -0.27 -11.13
C ASP A 345 -9.65 -0.49 -12.62
N VAL A 346 -9.05 -1.57 -13.11
CA VAL A 346 -9.21 -2.01 -14.50
C VAL A 346 -9.83 -3.39 -14.48
N LEU A 347 -10.93 -3.55 -15.18
CA LEU A 347 -11.70 -4.78 -15.29
C LEU A 347 -12.01 -5.02 -16.77
N ASN A 348 -11.22 -5.85 -17.44
CA ASN A 348 -11.24 -6.06 -18.87
C ASN A 348 -11.06 -4.74 -19.66
N ASN A 349 -12.09 -4.24 -20.31
CA ASN A 349 -12.07 -2.98 -21.06
C ASN A 349 -12.71 -1.79 -20.29
N LEU A 350 -13.03 -1.98 -19.01
CA LEU A 350 -13.59 -0.94 -18.12
C LEU A 350 -12.51 -0.41 -17.20
N ILE A 351 -12.38 0.91 -17.13
CA ILE A 351 -11.49 1.63 -16.24
C ILE A 351 -12.36 2.38 -15.25
N LEU A 352 -12.43 1.90 -14.00
CA LEU A 352 -13.24 2.48 -12.94
C LEU A 352 -12.44 3.53 -12.22
N VAL A 353 -12.87 4.77 -12.29
CA VAL A 353 -12.18 5.91 -11.67
C VAL A 353 -13.04 6.47 -10.53
N PRO A 354 -12.62 6.28 -9.28
CA PRO A 354 -13.34 6.79 -8.12
C PRO A 354 -13.37 8.31 -8.03
N MET A 355 -14.44 8.86 -7.44
CA MET A 355 -14.70 10.29 -7.32
C MET A 355 -13.57 11.13 -6.71
N PRO A 356 -12.74 10.65 -5.76
CA PRO A 356 -11.57 11.40 -5.32
C PRO A 356 -10.63 11.84 -6.43
N ASN A 357 -10.50 11.07 -7.52
CA ASN A 357 -9.67 11.45 -8.67
C ASN A 357 -10.25 12.62 -9.47
N TYR A 358 -11.58 12.78 -9.45
CA TYR A 358 -12.26 13.92 -10.10
C TYR A 358 -12.20 15.20 -9.23
N LYS A 359 -12.09 15.05 -7.92
CA LYS A 359 -12.04 16.15 -6.93
C LYS A 359 -10.62 16.55 -6.52
N ARG A 360 -9.62 15.87 -7.05
CA ARG A 360 -8.21 16.11 -6.74
C ARG A 360 -7.76 17.48 -7.27
N SER A 361 -6.89 18.14 -6.49
CA SER A 361 -6.26 19.38 -6.92
C SER A 361 -5.29 19.16 -8.08
N ASP A 362 -5.22 20.15 -8.99
CA ASP A 362 -4.29 20.17 -10.13
C ASP A 362 -2.83 20.05 -9.69
N PHE A 363 -2.49 20.54 -8.50
CA PHE A 363 -1.15 20.42 -7.90
C PHE A 363 -0.64 18.96 -7.79
N LEU A 364 -1.56 17.99 -7.74
CA LEU A 364 -1.26 16.55 -7.63
C LEU A 364 -1.42 15.80 -8.97
N ASP A 365 -1.52 16.51 -10.08
CA ASP A 365 -1.79 15.91 -11.38
C ASP A 365 -0.71 14.92 -11.82
N ARG A 366 0.58 15.23 -11.62
CA ARG A 366 1.66 14.27 -11.93
C ARG A 366 1.54 12.97 -11.14
N GLN A 367 1.22 13.07 -9.85
CA GLN A 367 1.00 11.90 -9.01
C GLN A 367 -0.20 11.08 -9.48
N ALA A 368 -1.32 11.76 -9.78
CA ALA A 368 -2.54 11.12 -10.27
C ALA A 368 -2.30 10.41 -11.61
N LEU A 369 -1.58 11.04 -12.53
CA LEU A 369 -1.18 10.45 -13.80
C LEU A 369 -0.36 9.16 -13.59
N GLY A 370 0.63 9.20 -12.71
CA GLY A 370 1.45 8.03 -12.40
C GLY A 370 0.64 6.87 -11.82
N PHE A 371 -0.36 7.17 -10.99
CA PHE A 371 -1.26 6.14 -10.43
C PHE A 371 -2.23 5.60 -11.46
N LEU A 372 -2.84 6.46 -12.29
CA LEU A 372 -3.73 6.06 -13.37
C LEU A 372 -3.00 5.15 -14.37
N THR A 373 -1.84 5.58 -14.86
CA THR A 373 -1.13 4.87 -15.94
C THR A 373 -0.58 3.52 -15.50
N ARG A 374 -0.18 3.40 -14.22
CA ARG A 374 0.15 2.11 -13.62
C ARG A 374 -1.03 1.14 -13.70
N ARG A 375 -2.26 1.60 -13.48
CA ARG A 375 -3.45 0.77 -13.59
C ARG A 375 -3.84 0.46 -15.03
N LEU A 376 -3.71 1.43 -15.93
CA LEU A 376 -3.99 1.22 -17.35
C LEU A 376 -3.14 0.10 -17.98
N ALA A 377 -1.91 -0.10 -17.54
CA ALA A 377 -1.07 -1.20 -18.03
C ALA A 377 -1.63 -2.59 -17.68
N GLN A 378 -2.55 -2.70 -16.69
CA GLN A 378 -3.27 -3.94 -16.39
C GLN A 378 -4.18 -4.40 -17.52
N LEU A 379 -4.55 -3.52 -18.46
CA LEU A 379 -5.27 -3.92 -19.67
C LEU A 379 -4.55 -5.05 -20.43
N TRP A 380 -3.22 -5.06 -20.41
CA TRP A 380 -2.40 -6.13 -21.00
C TRP A 380 -1.99 -7.18 -19.97
N PHE A 381 -1.45 -6.73 -18.83
CA PHE A 381 -0.83 -7.58 -17.81
C PHE A 381 -1.75 -7.69 -16.59
N GLY A 382 -2.69 -8.62 -16.65
CA GLY A 382 -3.75 -8.84 -15.66
C GLY A 382 -5.09 -9.14 -16.31
N GLU A 383 -5.50 -8.38 -17.33
CA GLU A 383 -6.79 -8.57 -17.99
C GLU A 383 -6.71 -9.34 -19.32
N LEU A 384 -5.55 -9.29 -20.00
CA LEU A 384 -5.34 -10.03 -21.25
C LEU A 384 -4.42 -11.24 -21.05
N ILE A 385 -3.38 -11.11 -20.22
CA ILE A 385 -2.46 -12.17 -19.81
C ILE A 385 -2.66 -12.38 -18.33
N TRP A 386 -2.93 -13.60 -17.92
CA TRP A 386 -3.25 -13.93 -16.55
C TRP A 386 -2.11 -14.63 -15.84
N SER A 387 -2.13 -14.62 -14.50
CA SER A 387 -1.20 -15.35 -13.64
C SER A 387 -1.91 -15.97 -12.46
N ASN A 388 -1.25 -16.91 -11.79
CA ASN A 388 -1.72 -17.44 -10.53
C ASN A 388 -1.74 -16.34 -9.48
N GLN A 389 -2.90 -16.10 -8.88
CA GLN A 389 -3.13 -14.96 -7.97
C GLN A 389 -2.48 -15.17 -6.59
N ASP A 390 -2.11 -16.37 -6.23
CA ASP A 390 -1.39 -16.61 -4.96
C ASP A 390 0.13 -16.40 -5.11
N THR A 391 0.75 -16.89 -6.19
CA THR A 391 2.22 -16.95 -6.31
C THR A 391 2.81 -16.03 -7.37
N GLN A 392 2.01 -15.59 -8.35
CA GLN A 392 2.49 -14.87 -9.54
C GLN A 392 1.88 -13.45 -9.67
N GLN A 393 1.52 -12.82 -8.56
CA GLN A 393 0.92 -11.47 -8.57
C GLN A 393 1.84 -10.37 -9.11
N TRP A 394 3.15 -10.64 -9.21
CA TRP A 394 4.12 -9.72 -9.80
C TRP A 394 3.74 -9.28 -11.22
N LEU A 395 3.08 -10.17 -11.98
CA LEU A 395 2.61 -9.85 -13.33
C LEU A 395 1.52 -8.77 -13.32
N ASN A 396 0.55 -8.87 -12.41
CA ASN A 396 -0.61 -7.98 -12.35
C ASN A 396 -0.31 -6.65 -11.65
N LEU A 397 0.74 -6.61 -10.81
CA LEU A 397 1.07 -5.44 -9.99
C LEU A 397 2.38 -4.78 -10.42
N GLY A 398 3.45 -5.56 -10.52
CA GLY A 398 4.80 -5.07 -10.75
C GLY A 398 5.08 -4.69 -12.19
N VAL A 399 4.64 -5.52 -13.15
CA VAL A 399 4.78 -5.20 -14.59
C VAL A 399 4.02 -3.92 -14.95
N PRO A 400 2.75 -3.75 -14.56
CA PRO A 400 2.05 -2.48 -14.75
C PRO A 400 2.70 -1.29 -14.08
N ALA A 401 3.26 -1.46 -12.88
CA ALA A 401 3.97 -0.40 -12.18
C ALA A 401 5.23 0.05 -12.93
N PHE A 402 5.96 -0.88 -13.55
CA PHE A 402 7.09 -0.56 -14.43
C PHE A 402 6.67 0.33 -15.60
N PHE A 403 5.58 0.00 -16.31
CA PHE A 403 5.11 0.80 -17.45
C PHE A 403 4.61 2.17 -17.01
N GLY A 404 3.93 2.27 -15.87
CA GLY A 404 3.54 3.55 -15.28
C GLY A 404 4.75 4.43 -14.96
N LEU A 405 5.80 3.86 -14.36
CA LEU A 405 7.06 4.57 -14.10
C LEU A 405 7.72 5.06 -15.42
N ARG A 406 7.80 4.19 -16.43
CA ARG A 406 8.40 4.55 -17.73
C ARG A 406 7.62 5.63 -18.47
N PHE A 407 6.29 5.61 -18.39
CA PHE A 407 5.47 6.66 -18.95
C PHE A 407 5.65 7.99 -18.22
N PHE A 408 5.69 7.96 -16.89
CA PHE A 408 5.97 9.14 -16.08
C PHE A 408 7.33 9.77 -16.44
N GLN A 409 8.38 8.94 -16.51
CA GLN A 409 9.71 9.38 -16.90
C GLN A 409 9.79 9.90 -18.34
N HIS A 410 9.00 9.33 -19.24
CA HIS A 410 8.92 9.78 -20.64
C HIS A 410 8.35 11.19 -20.75
N ASN A 411 7.31 11.51 -19.96
CA ASN A 411 6.64 12.81 -20.03
C ASN A 411 7.36 13.92 -19.24
N PHE A 412 7.95 13.58 -18.09
CA PHE A 412 8.47 14.57 -17.14
C PHE A 412 9.98 14.49 -16.90
N GLY A 413 10.65 13.44 -17.41
CA GLY A 413 12.07 13.18 -17.17
C GLY A 413 12.32 12.22 -15.99
N ALA A 414 13.54 11.69 -15.95
CA ALA A 414 13.95 10.71 -14.94
C ALA A 414 13.97 11.28 -13.50
N ASP A 415 14.29 12.55 -13.38
CA ASP A 415 14.44 13.25 -12.11
C ASP A 415 13.18 14.02 -11.68
N ALA A 416 12.08 13.88 -12.42
CA ALA A 416 10.87 14.64 -12.17
C ALA A 416 10.25 14.33 -10.81
N GLY A 417 9.79 15.40 -10.17
CA GLY A 417 9.09 15.34 -8.89
C GLY A 417 7.61 14.95 -9.04
N ILE A 418 6.98 14.72 -7.90
CA ILE A 418 5.58 14.30 -7.78
C ILE A 418 4.62 15.46 -8.12
N PHE A 419 5.02 16.70 -7.78
CA PHE A 419 4.20 17.89 -7.92
C PHE A 419 4.53 18.65 -9.20
N ASP A 420 3.58 19.43 -9.71
CA ASP A 420 3.78 20.31 -10.86
C ASP A 420 4.54 21.59 -10.54
N SER A 421 4.64 21.93 -9.26
CA SER A 421 5.30 23.12 -8.74
C SER A 421 6.07 22.80 -7.45
N LEU A 422 6.80 23.82 -6.91
CA LEU A 422 7.59 23.67 -5.68
C LEU A 422 8.77 22.69 -5.81
N ASP A 423 9.60 22.87 -6.83
CA ASP A 423 10.75 21.98 -7.11
C ASP A 423 11.69 21.78 -5.91
N TRP A 424 11.79 22.76 -5.02
CA TRP A 424 12.61 22.67 -3.81
C TRP A 424 12.03 21.72 -2.72
N LEU A 425 10.71 21.47 -2.74
CA LEU A 425 9.99 20.55 -1.85
C LEU A 425 9.48 19.30 -2.57
N ASN A 426 9.88 19.08 -3.80
CA ASN A 426 9.31 18.09 -4.68
C ASN A 426 10.12 16.79 -4.64
N PRO A 427 9.63 15.71 -3.99
CA PRO A 427 10.32 14.43 -3.99
C PRO A 427 10.31 13.84 -5.40
N ARG A 428 11.42 13.25 -5.82
CA ARG A 428 11.46 12.51 -7.09
C ARG A 428 10.46 11.38 -7.04
N TYR A 429 9.63 11.26 -8.07
CA TYR A 429 8.58 10.25 -8.18
C TYR A 429 9.13 8.82 -8.03
N ARG A 430 10.25 8.53 -8.71
CA ARG A 430 10.94 7.25 -8.63
C ARG A 430 11.43 6.94 -7.21
N ASP A 431 12.16 7.86 -6.59
CA ASP A 431 12.76 7.63 -5.26
C ASP A 431 11.68 7.41 -4.20
N HIS A 432 10.62 8.24 -4.24
CA HIS A 432 9.58 8.20 -3.22
C HIS A 432 8.66 6.99 -3.32
N PHE A 433 8.15 6.70 -4.53
CA PHE A 433 7.16 5.63 -4.71
C PHE A 433 7.76 4.27 -5.04
N PHE A 434 8.97 4.21 -5.61
CA PHE A 434 9.56 2.94 -6.03
C PHE A 434 10.75 2.52 -5.18
N GLU A 435 11.81 3.28 -5.15
CA GLU A 435 13.03 2.86 -4.43
C GLU A 435 12.81 2.81 -2.93
N LYS A 436 12.20 3.84 -2.34
CA LYS A 436 11.88 3.86 -0.91
C LYS A 436 10.98 2.68 -0.54
N MET A 437 9.93 2.40 -1.32
CA MET A 437 9.01 1.30 -1.03
C MET A 437 9.64 -0.07 -1.26
N ALA A 438 10.46 -0.23 -2.30
CA ALA A 438 11.19 -1.47 -2.55
C ALA A 438 12.20 -1.81 -1.43
N ASN A 439 12.82 -0.78 -0.82
CA ASN A 439 13.82 -0.91 0.23
C ASN A 439 13.26 -0.76 1.66
N SER A 440 11.98 -0.33 1.82
CA SER A 440 11.40 -0.05 3.14
C SER A 440 11.16 -1.28 4.01
N VAL A 441 11.17 -2.47 3.42
CA VAL A 441 10.91 -3.71 4.15
C VAL A 441 12.16 -4.15 4.89
N SER A 442 12.05 -4.24 6.21
CA SER A 442 13.11 -4.78 7.08
C SER A 442 13.68 -6.09 6.53
N PRO A 443 14.98 -6.34 6.63
CA PRO A 443 15.61 -7.58 6.11
C PRO A 443 14.91 -8.88 6.53
N LYS A 444 14.33 -8.93 7.74
CA LYS A 444 13.61 -10.12 8.25
C LYS A 444 12.18 -10.26 7.70
N LEU A 445 11.60 -9.18 7.17
CA LEU A 445 10.26 -9.16 6.58
C LEU A 445 10.31 -9.12 5.05
N ARG A 446 11.49 -9.33 4.47
CA ARG A 446 11.62 -9.42 3.01
C ARG A 446 11.12 -10.77 2.54
N TYR A 447 10.27 -10.72 1.54
CA TYR A 447 9.76 -11.91 0.88
C TYR A 447 10.30 -11.99 -0.55
N PRO A 448 10.58 -13.20 -1.06
CA PRO A 448 10.77 -13.39 -2.49
C PRO A 448 9.57 -12.86 -3.28
N ILE A 449 9.79 -12.37 -4.48
CA ILE A 449 8.70 -11.96 -5.37
C ILE A 449 7.76 -13.15 -5.63
N LEU A 450 8.33 -14.35 -5.78
CA LEU A 450 7.59 -15.62 -5.90
C LEU A 450 7.32 -16.23 -4.53
N SER A 451 6.47 -15.64 -3.75
CA SER A 451 6.01 -16.23 -2.50
C SER A 451 4.48 -16.25 -2.46
N SER A 452 3.91 -17.19 -1.70
CA SER A 452 2.46 -17.28 -1.56
C SER A 452 1.92 -16.10 -0.76
N PHE A 453 0.93 -15.42 -1.32
CA PHE A 453 0.23 -14.34 -0.63
C PHE A 453 -0.48 -14.82 0.64
N GLN A 454 -1.10 -16.00 0.58
CA GLN A 454 -1.84 -16.56 1.71
C GLN A 454 -0.94 -16.90 2.91
N LYS A 455 0.35 -17.16 2.67
CA LYS A 455 1.33 -17.49 3.72
C LYS A 455 2.00 -16.25 4.34
N ASN A 456 1.75 -15.05 3.80
CA ASN A 456 2.40 -13.83 4.25
C ASN A 456 1.55 -13.10 5.29
N PRO A 457 2.06 -12.92 6.52
CA PRO A 457 1.31 -12.30 7.62
C PRO A 457 1.04 -10.80 7.38
N ASP A 458 1.92 -10.09 6.67
CA ASP A 458 1.77 -8.66 6.32
C ASP A 458 1.48 -8.50 4.83
N SER A 459 0.23 -8.70 4.46
CA SER A 459 -0.22 -8.63 3.08
C SER A 459 0.01 -7.26 2.43
N GLN A 460 -0.06 -6.16 3.18
CA GLN A 460 0.13 -4.83 2.63
C GLN A 460 1.60 -4.56 2.25
N LYS A 461 2.56 -4.90 3.13
CA LYS A 461 3.99 -4.78 2.83
C LYS A 461 4.40 -5.72 1.71
N TYR A 462 3.83 -6.91 1.70
CA TYR A 462 4.06 -7.86 0.62
C TYR A 462 3.59 -7.32 -0.74
N LEU A 463 2.38 -6.76 -0.82
CA LEU A 463 1.86 -6.13 -2.04
C LEU A 463 2.70 -4.91 -2.49
N GLN A 464 3.22 -4.13 -1.55
CA GLN A 464 4.17 -3.05 -1.85
C GLN A 464 5.46 -3.59 -2.45
N THR A 465 6.02 -4.66 -1.86
CA THR A 465 7.21 -5.34 -2.40
C THR A 465 6.95 -5.85 -3.80
N LEU A 466 5.86 -6.58 -4.01
CA LEU A 466 5.48 -7.08 -5.34
C LEU A 466 5.36 -5.96 -6.38
N THR A 467 4.73 -4.85 -6.02
CA THR A 467 4.49 -3.75 -6.95
C THR A 467 5.79 -3.02 -7.29
N TYR A 468 6.49 -2.54 -6.27
CA TYR A 468 7.58 -1.58 -6.47
C TYR A 468 8.93 -2.26 -6.68
N LYS A 469 9.23 -3.35 -5.94
CA LYS A 469 10.46 -4.12 -6.15
C LYS A 469 10.46 -4.75 -7.54
N THR A 470 9.36 -5.35 -7.99
CA THR A 470 9.26 -5.92 -9.34
C THR A 470 9.46 -4.86 -10.42
N ALA A 471 8.87 -3.67 -10.28
CA ALA A 471 9.07 -2.59 -11.25
C ALA A 471 10.54 -2.16 -11.35
N MET A 472 11.24 -2.09 -10.22
CA MET A 472 12.67 -1.78 -10.18
C MET A 472 13.52 -2.93 -10.74
N VAL A 473 13.17 -4.17 -10.45
CA VAL A 473 13.81 -5.38 -11.03
C VAL A 473 13.65 -5.40 -12.55
N LEU A 474 12.46 -5.08 -13.07
CA LEU A 474 12.27 -4.96 -14.53
C LEU A 474 13.09 -3.81 -15.15
N SER A 475 13.30 -2.72 -14.40
CA SER A 475 14.20 -1.64 -14.83
C SER A 475 15.66 -2.11 -14.90
N MET A 476 16.09 -2.98 -13.99
CA MET A 476 17.40 -3.63 -14.05
C MET A 476 17.49 -4.66 -15.18
N LEU A 477 16.40 -5.38 -15.46
CA LEU A 477 16.34 -6.30 -16.59
C LEU A 477 16.46 -5.55 -17.95
N GLU A 478 15.76 -4.40 -18.08
CA GLU A 478 15.90 -3.52 -19.25
C GLU A 478 17.34 -3.00 -19.39
N PHE A 479 17.99 -2.64 -18.28
CA PHE A 479 19.41 -2.25 -18.29
C PHE A 479 20.30 -3.43 -18.70
N THR A 480 20.04 -4.63 -18.20
CA THR A 480 20.81 -5.85 -18.51
C THR A 480 20.69 -6.27 -19.96
N LEU A 481 19.49 -6.28 -20.52
CA LEU A 481 19.25 -6.68 -21.91
C LEU A 481 19.56 -5.57 -22.93
N GLY A 482 19.44 -4.32 -22.50
CA GLY A 482 19.39 -3.15 -23.36
C GLY A 482 17.98 -2.89 -23.93
N ASP A 483 17.70 -1.63 -24.22
CA ASP A 483 16.37 -1.12 -24.60
C ASP A 483 15.73 -1.89 -25.79
N LYS A 484 16.52 -2.19 -26.83
CA LYS A 484 15.99 -2.87 -28.03
C LYS A 484 15.58 -4.32 -27.77
N ALA A 485 16.42 -5.08 -27.04
CA ALA A 485 16.16 -6.49 -26.75
C ALA A 485 14.97 -6.61 -25.78
N PHE A 486 14.96 -5.83 -24.72
CA PHE A 486 13.86 -5.79 -23.74
C PHE A 486 12.52 -5.50 -24.40
N LYS A 487 12.43 -4.48 -25.26
CA LYS A 487 11.19 -4.14 -25.98
C LYS A 487 10.72 -5.26 -26.91
N LYS A 488 11.65 -5.94 -27.58
CA LYS A 488 11.30 -7.11 -28.40
C LYS A 488 10.77 -8.26 -27.55
N GLY A 489 11.40 -8.54 -26.40
CA GLY A 489 10.95 -9.55 -25.44
C GLY A 489 9.55 -9.27 -24.90
N ILE A 490 9.29 -8.04 -24.45
CA ILE A 490 7.98 -7.59 -23.97
C ILE A 490 6.92 -7.73 -25.06
N ARG A 491 7.23 -7.29 -26.29
CA ARG A 491 6.29 -7.41 -27.42
C ARG A 491 5.97 -8.87 -27.72
N TYR A 492 6.99 -9.71 -27.80
CA TYR A 492 6.82 -11.14 -28.04
C TYR A 492 5.96 -11.78 -26.95
N PHE A 493 6.27 -11.52 -25.68
CA PHE A 493 5.50 -12.01 -24.54
C PHE A 493 4.03 -11.59 -24.62
N ALA A 494 3.77 -10.29 -24.81
CA ALA A 494 2.42 -9.77 -24.87
C ALA A 494 1.61 -10.24 -26.10
N GLN A 495 2.26 -10.69 -27.18
CA GLN A 495 1.57 -11.18 -28.37
C GLN A 495 1.29 -12.69 -28.31
N ASN A 496 2.20 -13.48 -27.72
CA ASN A 496 2.10 -14.94 -27.77
C ASN A 496 1.39 -15.57 -26.56
N TYR A 497 1.32 -14.85 -25.44
CA TYR A 497 0.72 -15.38 -24.21
C TYR A 497 -0.64 -14.77 -23.85
N GLN A 498 -1.34 -14.18 -24.82
CA GLN A 498 -2.70 -13.66 -24.62
C GLN A 498 -3.67 -14.76 -24.25
N GLN A 499 -4.54 -14.49 -23.28
CA GLN A 499 -5.58 -15.41 -22.80
C GLN A 499 -5.03 -16.72 -22.20
N ASN A 500 -3.77 -16.69 -21.75
CA ASN A 500 -3.14 -17.80 -21.04
C ASN A 500 -2.85 -17.39 -19.58
N VAL A 501 -2.89 -18.37 -18.70
CA VAL A 501 -2.34 -18.26 -17.34
C VAL A 501 -0.86 -18.60 -17.45
N ILE A 502 0.02 -17.68 -17.04
CA ILE A 502 1.47 -17.83 -17.16
C ILE A 502 2.15 -17.90 -15.80
N GLU A 503 3.31 -18.49 -15.77
CA GLU A 503 4.25 -18.47 -14.66
C GLU A 503 5.50 -17.63 -15.02
N LEU A 504 6.51 -17.57 -14.15
CA LEU A 504 7.71 -16.77 -14.38
C LEU A 504 8.52 -17.30 -15.57
N GLU A 505 8.50 -18.60 -15.75
CA GLU A 505 9.30 -19.31 -16.74
C GLU A 505 8.97 -18.88 -18.18
N GLU A 506 7.70 -18.67 -18.52
CA GLU A 506 7.29 -18.18 -19.83
C GLU A 506 7.75 -16.74 -20.09
N PHE A 507 7.74 -15.91 -19.04
CA PHE A 507 8.26 -14.55 -19.13
C PHE A 507 9.78 -14.55 -19.31
N GLN A 508 10.50 -15.39 -18.55
CA GLN A 508 11.94 -15.58 -18.68
C GLN A 508 12.32 -16.03 -20.09
N GLN A 509 11.68 -17.07 -20.62
CA GLN A 509 11.91 -17.59 -21.98
C GLN A 509 11.66 -16.50 -23.04
N ALA A 510 10.62 -15.68 -22.87
CA ALA A 510 10.33 -14.59 -23.80
C ALA A 510 11.44 -13.53 -23.80
N MET A 511 12.06 -13.25 -22.65
CA MET A 511 13.19 -12.32 -22.54
C MET A 511 14.49 -12.93 -23.09
N GLU A 512 14.76 -14.18 -22.78
CA GLU A 512 15.95 -14.93 -23.24
C GLU A 512 16.01 -15.05 -24.76
N LYS A 513 14.86 -15.20 -25.42
CA LYS A 513 14.74 -15.25 -26.88
C LYS A 513 15.41 -14.08 -27.60
N PHE A 514 15.53 -12.92 -26.94
CA PHE A 514 16.12 -11.71 -27.50
C PHE A 514 17.38 -11.25 -26.77
N ASN A 515 17.93 -12.06 -25.88
CA ASN A 515 19.15 -11.76 -25.14
C ASN A 515 20.38 -12.04 -26.01
N PHE A 516 20.52 -11.32 -27.11
CA PHE A 516 21.69 -11.42 -27.98
C PHE A 516 22.68 -10.29 -27.69
N HIS A 517 23.96 -10.64 -27.58
CA HIS A 517 25.06 -9.71 -27.30
C HIS A 517 25.08 -8.50 -28.23
N GLN A 518 24.67 -8.66 -29.48
CA GLN A 518 24.66 -7.62 -30.51
C GLN A 518 23.62 -6.52 -30.31
N LEU A 519 22.60 -6.75 -29.48
CA LEU A 519 21.51 -5.78 -29.22
C LEU A 519 21.83 -4.86 -28.06
N ARG A 520 22.91 -5.10 -27.34
CA ARG A 520 23.27 -4.37 -26.12
C ARG A 520 24.21 -3.20 -26.40
N THR A 521 23.92 -2.04 -25.82
CA THR A 521 24.78 -0.87 -25.90
C THR A 521 24.86 -0.19 -24.52
N PRO A 522 26.01 -0.10 -23.84
CA PRO A 522 27.31 -0.68 -24.21
C PRO A 522 27.35 -2.21 -24.06
N PRO A 523 28.22 -2.93 -24.80
CA PRO A 523 28.38 -4.37 -24.66
C PRO A 523 28.95 -4.72 -23.27
N LEU A 524 28.62 -5.92 -22.76
CA LEU A 524 29.25 -6.43 -21.55
C LEU A 524 30.75 -6.64 -21.78
N PRO A 525 31.56 -6.50 -20.73
CA PRO A 525 32.99 -6.81 -20.81
C PRO A 525 33.21 -8.25 -21.35
N SER A 526 34.23 -8.43 -22.15
CA SER A 526 34.67 -9.76 -22.63
C SER A 526 34.93 -10.67 -21.43
N GLY A 527 34.41 -11.90 -21.47
CA GLY A 527 34.55 -12.86 -20.37
C GLY A 527 33.60 -12.58 -19.18
N SER A 528 32.59 -11.72 -19.35
CA SER A 528 31.55 -11.53 -18.32
C SER A 528 30.79 -12.85 -18.11
N PRO A 529 30.64 -13.32 -16.87
CA PRO A 529 29.88 -14.55 -16.56
C PRO A 529 28.39 -14.45 -16.89
N TYR A 530 27.89 -13.25 -17.13
CA TYR A 530 26.54 -13.02 -17.66
C TYR A 530 26.36 -13.45 -19.12
N ASN A 531 27.44 -13.94 -19.72
CA ASN A 531 27.52 -14.35 -21.13
C ASN A 531 28.20 -15.72 -21.32
N MET A 532 28.47 -16.45 -20.22
CA MET A 532 29.30 -17.66 -20.24
C MET A 532 28.74 -18.81 -21.06
N ASP A 533 27.40 -18.92 -21.13
CA ASP A 533 26.80 -20.10 -21.74
C ASP A 533 26.58 -19.97 -23.24
N GLY A 534 26.83 -18.82 -23.86
CA GLY A 534 26.49 -18.56 -25.27
C GLY A 534 24.99 -18.67 -25.57
N ASN A 535 24.21 -19.17 -24.63
CA ASN A 535 22.79 -19.51 -24.77
C ASN A 535 21.84 -18.36 -24.45
N GLY A 536 22.36 -17.22 -23.95
CA GLY A 536 21.54 -16.07 -23.57
C GLY A 536 20.69 -16.30 -22.33
N SER A 537 21.01 -17.27 -21.47
CA SER A 537 20.23 -17.57 -20.26
C SER A 537 20.23 -16.41 -19.26
N LEU A 538 19.06 -16.14 -18.69
CA LEU A 538 18.81 -15.15 -17.64
C LEU A 538 18.51 -15.81 -16.30
N GLU A 539 18.73 -17.11 -16.15
CA GLU A 539 18.44 -17.83 -14.90
C GLU A 539 19.16 -17.20 -13.69
N TRP A 540 20.41 -16.73 -13.84
CA TRP A 540 21.13 -16.01 -12.80
C TRP A 540 20.38 -14.77 -12.31
N PHE A 541 19.70 -14.05 -13.23
CA PHE A 541 18.94 -12.84 -12.92
C PHE A 541 17.63 -13.19 -12.21
N PHE A 542 16.83 -14.09 -12.82
CA PHE A 542 15.52 -14.44 -12.28
C PHE A 542 15.62 -15.21 -10.97
N SER A 543 16.61 -16.09 -10.82
CA SER A 543 16.84 -16.82 -9.56
C SER A 543 17.10 -15.87 -8.40
N GLN A 544 18.03 -14.91 -8.54
CA GLN A 544 18.37 -14.01 -7.44
C GLN A 544 17.27 -12.99 -7.11
N TRP A 545 16.57 -12.46 -8.12
CA TRP A 545 15.62 -11.35 -7.91
C TRP A 545 14.21 -11.80 -7.60
N PHE A 546 13.75 -12.92 -8.15
CA PHE A 546 12.39 -13.42 -7.96
C PHE A 546 12.28 -14.49 -6.87
N ARG A 547 13.28 -15.37 -6.75
CA ARG A 547 13.22 -16.54 -5.83
C ARG A 547 13.94 -16.31 -4.51
N THR A 548 14.72 -15.22 -4.38
CA THR A 548 15.44 -14.91 -3.13
C THR A 548 15.15 -13.49 -2.62
N VAL A 549 15.67 -13.22 -1.41
CA VAL A 549 15.58 -11.91 -0.75
C VAL A 549 16.91 -11.15 -0.77
N GLN A 550 17.83 -11.55 -1.64
CA GLN A 550 19.15 -10.92 -1.74
C GLN A 550 19.04 -9.42 -2.05
N THR A 551 19.99 -8.67 -1.53
CA THR A 551 20.12 -7.23 -1.73
C THR A 551 21.37 -6.90 -2.51
N LEU A 552 21.29 -5.82 -3.28
CA LEU A 552 22.40 -5.25 -4.02
C LEU A 552 22.89 -4.00 -3.31
N ASP A 553 24.20 -3.87 -3.18
CA ASP A 553 24.85 -2.68 -2.69
C ASP A 553 26.33 -2.69 -3.13
N TYR A 554 26.74 -1.65 -3.82
CA TYR A 554 28.14 -1.40 -4.17
C TYR A 554 28.62 -0.15 -3.44
N SER A 555 29.91 -0.07 -3.15
CA SER A 555 30.50 1.12 -2.58
C SER A 555 31.79 1.50 -3.28
N PHE A 556 32.02 2.79 -3.37
CA PHE A 556 33.33 3.32 -3.71
C PHE A 556 34.31 2.92 -2.59
N GLY A 557 35.39 2.25 -2.96
CA GLY A 557 36.46 1.91 -2.04
C GLY A 557 37.45 3.06 -1.90
N ASP A 558 38.42 3.08 -2.79
CA ASP A 558 39.43 4.13 -2.90
C ASP A 558 39.82 4.31 -4.37
N SER A 559 40.64 5.32 -4.64
CA SER A 559 41.24 5.51 -5.95
C SER A 559 42.66 6.04 -5.84
N THR A 560 43.55 5.50 -6.69
CA THR A 560 44.94 5.93 -6.81
C THR A 560 45.20 6.42 -8.21
N THR A 561 45.92 7.51 -8.34
CA THR A 561 46.23 8.14 -9.63
C THR A 561 47.73 8.27 -9.78
N ARG A 562 48.25 7.85 -10.92
CA ARG A 562 49.66 8.03 -11.29
C ARG A 562 49.77 8.71 -12.66
N THR A 563 50.83 9.49 -12.87
CA THR A 563 51.13 10.08 -14.16
C THR A 563 51.94 9.07 -14.99
N LEU A 564 51.49 8.81 -16.19
CA LEU A 564 52.21 7.96 -17.13
C LEU A 564 53.29 8.75 -17.90
N PRO A 565 54.34 8.04 -18.47
CA PRO A 565 55.40 8.70 -19.25
C PRO A 565 54.91 9.49 -20.47
N ASN A 566 53.71 9.16 -20.99
CA ASN A 566 53.08 9.86 -22.11
C ASN A 566 52.25 11.07 -21.71
N GLY A 567 52.33 11.49 -20.42
CA GLY A 567 51.58 12.65 -19.91
C GLY A 567 50.13 12.40 -19.58
N LEU A 568 49.61 11.18 -19.75
CA LEU A 568 48.28 10.79 -19.32
C LEU A 568 48.26 10.42 -17.83
N TYR A 569 47.11 10.55 -17.22
CA TYR A 569 46.80 10.08 -15.87
C TYR A 569 46.17 8.72 -15.94
N GLU A 570 46.72 7.76 -15.20
CA GLU A 570 46.12 6.45 -14.98
C GLU A 570 45.54 6.41 -13.57
N THR A 571 44.24 6.14 -13.49
CA THR A 571 43.49 6.09 -12.22
C THR A 571 42.90 4.70 -12.03
N GLU A 572 43.32 4.05 -10.95
CA GLU A 572 42.75 2.78 -10.47
C GLU A 572 41.66 3.13 -9.47
N VAL A 573 40.47 2.59 -9.69
CA VAL A 573 39.30 2.78 -8.84
C VAL A 573 38.88 1.43 -8.28
N ASN A 574 38.85 1.31 -6.96
CA ASN A 574 38.37 0.11 -6.28
C ASN A 574 36.89 0.20 -5.98
N VAL A 575 36.15 -0.82 -6.37
CA VAL A 575 34.71 -0.97 -6.15
C VAL A 575 34.50 -2.18 -5.24
N ASN A 576 33.82 -1.99 -4.12
CA ASN A 576 33.47 -3.04 -3.17
C ASN A 576 32.02 -3.46 -3.34
N LYS A 577 31.74 -4.75 -3.27
CA LYS A 577 30.41 -5.32 -3.25
C LYS A 577 30.01 -5.66 -1.80
N ILE A 578 28.99 -4.98 -1.28
CA ILE A 578 28.47 -5.18 0.10
C ILE A 578 27.31 -6.17 0.09
N GLY A 579 26.39 -6.04 -0.88
CA GLY A 579 25.23 -6.92 -1.02
C GLY A 579 25.59 -8.31 -1.59
N LEU A 580 24.67 -9.28 -1.40
CA LEU A 580 24.86 -10.63 -1.94
C LEU A 580 24.47 -10.75 -3.42
N ALA A 581 23.51 -9.94 -3.86
CA ALA A 581 23.12 -9.91 -5.27
C ALA A 581 24.22 -9.30 -6.13
N GLN A 582 24.20 -9.62 -7.41
CA GLN A 582 25.21 -9.17 -8.37
C GLN A 582 24.56 -8.60 -9.63
N MET A 583 25.11 -7.51 -10.14
CA MET A 583 24.64 -6.84 -11.37
C MET A 583 25.82 -6.21 -12.10
N PRO A 584 25.75 -6.11 -13.44
CA PRO A 584 26.69 -5.25 -14.15
C PRO A 584 26.57 -3.79 -13.65
N LEU A 585 27.71 -3.13 -13.46
CA LEU A 585 27.80 -1.80 -12.85
C LEU A 585 28.53 -0.84 -13.79
N VAL A 586 28.01 0.37 -13.95
CA VAL A 586 28.71 1.46 -14.63
C VAL A 586 29.51 2.25 -13.61
N VAL A 587 30.82 2.34 -13.83
CA VAL A 587 31.71 3.23 -13.08
C VAL A 587 32.03 4.46 -13.95
N SER A 588 31.83 5.64 -13.42
CA SER A 588 32.05 6.91 -14.11
C SER A 588 33.15 7.72 -13.41
N LEU A 589 34.10 8.22 -14.19
CA LEU A 589 35.14 9.13 -13.75
C LEU A 589 34.95 10.48 -14.46
N ILE A 590 34.96 11.57 -13.72
CA ILE A 590 34.91 12.94 -14.23
C ILE A 590 36.26 13.58 -13.95
N THR A 591 36.87 14.21 -14.97
CA THR A 591 38.13 14.94 -14.85
C THR A 591 37.89 16.43 -14.48
N LYS A 592 38.89 17.13 -14.01
CA LYS A 592 38.79 18.55 -13.63
C LYS A 592 38.33 19.48 -14.76
N ASP A 593 38.61 19.11 -16.01
CA ASP A 593 38.11 19.77 -17.22
C ASP A 593 36.66 19.39 -17.59
N GLY A 594 35.98 18.60 -16.76
CA GLY A 594 34.60 18.23 -16.93
C GLY A 594 34.32 17.04 -17.86
N LYS A 595 35.35 16.41 -18.41
CA LYS A 595 35.20 15.27 -19.29
C LYS A 595 34.79 14.01 -18.49
N GLN A 596 33.70 13.37 -18.90
CA GLN A 596 33.19 12.14 -18.29
C GLN A 596 33.61 10.92 -19.08
N ILE A 597 34.17 9.93 -18.40
CA ILE A 597 34.56 8.63 -18.98
C ILE A 597 33.84 7.54 -18.17
N ARG A 598 33.27 6.56 -18.87
CA ARG A 598 32.47 5.48 -18.28
C ARG A 598 33.06 4.12 -18.61
N ARG A 599 33.04 3.20 -17.64
CA ARG A 599 33.39 1.80 -17.78
C ARG A 599 32.27 0.94 -17.21
N LEU A 600 31.94 -0.12 -17.94
CA LEU A 600 31.02 -1.15 -17.45
C LEU A 600 31.85 -2.30 -16.87
N VAL A 601 31.57 -2.68 -15.64
CA VAL A 601 32.22 -3.79 -14.96
C VAL A 601 31.21 -4.88 -14.59
N PRO A 602 31.62 -6.14 -14.44
CA PRO A 602 30.70 -7.23 -14.12
C PRO A 602 30.01 -7.09 -12.74
N GLY A 603 30.66 -6.54 -11.72
CA GLY A 603 30.08 -6.38 -10.37
C GLY A 603 29.90 -7.70 -9.62
N ILE A 604 30.76 -8.68 -9.84
CA ILE A 604 30.64 -10.04 -9.27
C ILE A 604 31.55 -10.25 -8.11
N LYS A 605 32.82 -9.80 -8.25
CA LYS A 605 33.84 -9.99 -7.22
C LYS A 605 33.53 -9.14 -5.99
N GLN A 606 33.99 -9.59 -4.82
CA GLN A 606 33.85 -8.83 -3.58
C GLN A 606 34.53 -7.45 -3.69
N GLN A 607 35.64 -7.39 -4.45
CA GLN A 607 36.35 -6.17 -4.82
C GLN A 607 36.75 -6.25 -6.29
N GLU A 608 36.45 -5.21 -7.05
CA GLU A 608 36.85 -5.06 -8.46
C GLU A 608 37.64 -3.76 -8.66
N THR A 609 38.75 -3.80 -9.39
CA THR A 609 39.54 -2.64 -9.74
C THR A 609 39.27 -2.23 -11.17
N VAL A 610 38.94 -0.96 -11.39
CA VAL A 610 38.65 -0.37 -12.69
C VAL A 610 39.72 0.65 -13.05
N VAL A 611 40.38 0.49 -14.18
CA VAL A 611 41.46 1.38 -14.63
C VAL A 611 40.94 2.36 -15.68
N PHE A 612 41.20 3.65 -15.45
CA PHE A 612 40.94 4.75 -16.37
C PHE A 612 42.24 5.40 -16.82
N GLN A 613 42.36 5.69 -18.10
CA GLN A 613 43.42 6.55 -18.64
C GLN A 613 42.80 7.85 -19.18
N THR A 614 43.27 9.00 -18.70
CA THR A 614 42.69 10.30 -18.98
C THR A 614 43.76 11.35 -19.25
N ALA A 615 43.47 12.30 -20.15
CA ALA A 615 44.37 13.47 -20.37
C ALA A 615 44.22 14.51 -19.26
N GLY A 616 42.99 14.69 -18.70
CA GLY A 616 42.71 15.58 -17.58
C GLY A 616 42.91 14.86 -16.25
N PHE A 617 43.27 15.61 -15.20
CA PHE A 617 43.41 15.09 -13.85
C PHE A 617 42.03 14.60 -13.32
N PRO A 618 41.89 13.39 -12.72
CA PRO A 618 40.65 12.90 -12.16
C PRO A 618 40.14 13.78 -11.02
N ASP A 619 38.83 14.02 -10.96
CA ASP A 619 38.18 14.84 -9.93
C ASP A 619 37.14 14.04 -9.12
N LYS A 620 36.23 13.37 -9.82
CA LYS A 620 35.11 12.68 -9.18
C LYS A 620 34.88 11.29 -9.76
N VAL A 621 34.60 10.34 -8.87
CA VAL A 621 34.18 9.00 -9.24
C VAL A 621 32.76 8.75 -8.75
N SER A 622 31.93 8.12 -9.59
CA SER A 622 30.56 7.72 -9.25
C SER A 622 30.26 6.31 -9.74
N LEU A 623 29.68 5.50 -8.88
CA LEU A 623 29.12 4.20 -9.23
C LEU A 623 27.65 4.39 -9.61
N ASP A 624 27.17 3.65 -10.62
CA ASP A 624 25.80 3.73 -11.15
C ASP A 624 25.26 5.18 -11.28
N PRO A 625 25.95 6.04 -12.05
CA PRO A 625 25.63 7.48 -12.12
C PRO A 625 24.22 7.76 -12.64
N GLU A 626 23.60 6.82 -13.37
CA GLU A 626 22.24 6.93 -13.88
C GLU A 626 21.21 6.28 -12.93
N GLU A 627 21.65 5.76 -11.78
CA GLU A 627 20.81 5.12 -10.76
C GLU A 627 19.94 3.98 -11.32
N ARG A 628 20.51 3.13 -12.18
CA ARG A 628 19.82 2.02 -12.82
C ARG A 628 19.57 0.82 -11.92
N LEU A 629 20.41 0.66 -10.89
CA LEU A 629 20.39 -0.48 -10.00
C LEU A 629 19.49 -0.21 -8.78
N LEU A 630 18.92 -1.25 -8.21
CA LEU A 630 18.16 -1.18 -6.94
C LEU A 630 19.11 -1.48 -5.79
N GLU A 631 19.86 -0.47 -5.35
CA GLU A 631 20.81 -0.58 -4.23
C GLU A 631 20.14 -0.23 -2.90
N THR A 632 20.64 -0.81 -1.81
CA THR A 632 20.17 -0.50 -0.46
C THR A 632 20.66 0.85 0.03
N SER A 633 21.83 1.28 -0.40
CA SER A 633 22.40 2.61 -0.17
C SER A 633 23.03 3.15 -1.45
N ARG A 634 22.97 4.45 -1.66
CA ARG A 634 23.68 5.14 -2.76
C ARG A 634 24.59 6.25 -2.25
N ILE A 635 24.62 6.45 -0.94
CA ILE A 635 25.50 7.45 -0.31
C ILE A 635 26.96 7.04 -0.49
N ASN A 636 27.22 5.71 -0.45
CA ASN A 636 28.54 5.11 -0.59
C ASN A 636 29.03 4.96 -2.04
N ASN A 637 28.23 5.39 -3.03
CA ASN A 637 28.55 5.25 -4.46
C ASN A 637 29.49 6.34 -5.02
N HIS A 638 29.91 7.29 -4.22
CA HIS A 638 30.63 8.45 -4.68
C HIS A 638 31.94 8.62 -3.92
N SER A 639 32.97 9.11 -4.61
CA SER A 639 34.24 9.56 -3.98
C SER A 639 34.09 10.87 -3.18
N TYR A 640 32.89 11.43 -3.10
CA TYR A 640 32.56 12.69 -2.43
C TYR A 640 31.16 12.63 -1.82
N ASN A 641 30.94 13.35 -0.74
CA ASN A 641 29.67 13.40 -0.05
C ASN A 641 28.83 14.60 -0.47
N PHE A 642 27.53 14.36 -0.73
CA PHE A 642 26.55 15.41 -0.98
C PHE A 642 25.80 15.73 0.31
N TYR A 643 25.98 16.93 0.84
CA TYR A 643 25.21 17.42 1.98
C TYR A 643 24.18 18.43 1.51
N ARG A 644 22.93 18.23 1.93
CA ARG A 644 21.84 19.15 1.66
C ARG A 644 21.17 19.58 2.97
N VAL A 645 21.22 20.89 3.25
CA VAL A 645 20.58 21.48 4.42
C VAL A 645 19.25 22.08 4.00
N ARG A 646 18.17 21.78 4.74
CA ARG A 646 16.81 22.27 4.47
C ARG A 646 16.11 22.71 5.76
N PHE A 647 15.25 23.72 5.64
CA PHE A 647 14.39 24.20 6.70
C PHE A 647 13.02 23.48 6.66
N GLY A 648 12.51 23.10 7.83
CA GLY A 648 11.20 22.51 8.04
C GLY A 648 11.13 21.06 7.61
N PHE A 649 10.91 20.84 6.36
CA PHE A 649 10.64 19.53 5.80
C PHE A 649 11.31 19.36 4.43
N ASP A 650 11.89 18.19 4.15
CA ASP A 650 12.35 17.79 2.82
C ASP A 650 12.43 16.26 2.71
N TRP A 651 12.50 15.78 1.49
CA TRP A 651 12.59 14.37 1.16
C TRP A 651 14.04 13.94 1.00
N LYS A 652 14.43 12.87 1.70
CA LYS A 652 15.76 12.28 1.52
C LYS A 652 15.87 11.70 0.11
N LYS A 653 16.85 12.16 -0.68
CA LYS A 653 17.31 11.44 -1.87
C LYS A 653 18.33 10.40 -1.43
N GLN A 654 18.32 9.22 -2.04
CA GLN A 654 19.18 8.11 -1.58
C GLN A 654 20.67 8.38 -1.70
N ARG A 655 21.06 9.32 -2.54
CA ARG A 655 22.48 9.72 -2.78
C ARG A 655 22.96 10.91 -1.94
N GLU A 656 22.13 11.48 -1.08
CA GLU A 656 22.46 12.73 -0.39
C GLU A 656 22.29 12.58 1.13
N HIS A 657 23.19 13.23 1.85
CA HIS A 657 23.04 13.42 3.28
C HIS A 657 22.10 14.60 3.53
N LEU A 658 20.90 14.31 4.00
CA LEU A 658 19.90 15.34 4.29
C LEU A 658 19.99 15.76 5.76
N VAL A 659 20.26 17.03 5.98
CA VAL A 659 20.19 17.70 7.28
C VAL A 659 18.96 18.58 7.33
N LEU A 660 18.00 18.26 8.18
CA LEU A 660 16.79 19.06 8.36
C LEU A 660 16.92 19.97 9.56
N LEU A 661 16.63 21.26 9.34
CA LEU A 661 16.50 22.28 10.39
C LEU A 661 15.01 22.49 10.67
N VAL A 662 14.54 22.15 11.87
CA VAL A 662 13.13 22.23 12.25
C VAL A 662 12.99 23.21 13.40
N PRO A 663 12.08 24.19 13.34
CA PRO A 663 11.84 25.08 14.48
C PRO A 663 11.31 24.22 15.66
N GLY A 664 11.86 24.47 16.84
CA GLY A 664 11.45 23.85 18.09
C GLY A 664 10.85 24.89 19.03
N PHE A 665 9.70 24.58 19.58
CA PHE A 665 9.04 25.39 20.59
C PHE A 665 8.71 24.53 21.80
N GLY A 666 8.84 25.06 22.97
CA GLY A 666 8.50 24.39 24.20
C GLY A 666 8.04 25.38 25.26
N ASN A 667 7.37 24.85 26.26
CA ASN A 667 6.99 25.60 27.47
C ASN A 667 7.08 24.66 28.67
N ASN A 668 7.68 25.12 29.73
CA ASN A 668 7.61 24.45 31.02
C ASN A 668 7.72 25.50 32.16
N ALA A 669 7.41 25.10 33.37
CA ALA A 669 7.36 25.97 34.51
C ALA A 669 8.70 26.67 34.84
N LEU A 670 9.81 26.02 34.53
CA LEU A 670 11.16 26.48 34.88
C LEU A 670 11.82 27.32 33.78
N ASP A 671 11.79 26.84 32.56
CA ASP A 671 12.44 27.54 31.44
C ASP A 671 11.52 28.61 30.82
N GLY A 672 10.22 28.55 31.11
CA GLY A 672 9.19 29.38 30.46
C GLY A 672 9.00 28.94 29.01
N ASN A 673 8.73 29.91 28.12
CA ASN A 673 8.71 29.69 26.69
C ASN A 673 10.12 29.47 26.19
N SER A 674 10.34 28.40 25.48
CA SER A 674 11.62 28.08 24.86
C SER A 674 11.49 28.00 23.34
N VAL A 675 12.53 28.48 22.66
CA VAL A 675 12.67 28.42 21.22
C VAL A 675 13.99 27.76 20.88
N GLY A 676 14.02 27.01 19.80
CA GLY A 676 15.23 26.34 19.34
C GLY A 676 15.16 25.96 17.86
N VAL A 677 16.25 25.42 17.36
CA VAL A 677 16.32 24.85 16.02
C VAL A 677 16.67 23.38 16.13
N GLY A 678 15.74 22.51 15.81
CA GLY A 678 15.97 21.07 15.74
C GLY A 678 16.80 20.72 14.52
N ILE A 679 17.87 19.98 14.71
CA ILE A 679 18.69 19.42 13.65
C ILE A 679 18.37 17.93 13.59
N ARG A 680 17.83 17.47 12.46
CA ARG A 680 17.60 16.04 12.20
C ARG A 680 18.50 15.56 11.09
N TYR A 681 19.22 14.50 11.35
CA TYR A 681 20.09 13.87 10.37
C TYR A 681 19.98 12.35 10.49
N ARG A 682 19.82 11.66 9.38
CA ARG A 682 19.78 10.19 9.30
C ARG A 682 20.80 9.70 8.29
N PHE A 683 21.62 8.77 8.73
CA PHE A 683 22.70 8.17 7.97
C PHE A 683 22.72 6.68 8.24
N ASP A 684 22.53 5.85 7.23
CA ASP A 684 22.35 4.40 7.34
C ASP A 684 21.38 4.03 8.47
N ASP A 685 21.82 3.23 9.44
CA ASP A 685 21.08 2.85 10.62
C ASP A 685 21.14 3.88 11.76
N TYR A 686 21.87 5.01 11.57
CA TYR A 686 22.03 6.03 12.61
C TYR A 686 21.04 7.18 12.44
N ARG A 687 20.49 7.63 13.55
CA ARG A 687 19.67 8.84 13.66
C ARG A 687 20.28 9.81 14.61
N ILE A 688 20.48 11.04 14.18
CA ILE A 688 20.94 12.15 15.03
C ILE A 688 19.80 13.14 15.13
N TYR A 689 19.48 13.53 16.35
CA TYR A 689 18.52 14.58 16.64
C TYR A 689 19.12 15.53 17.68
N ALA A 690 19.26 16.78 17.31
CA ALA A 690 19.82 17.80 18.21
C ALA A 690 18.92 19.04 18.18
N ILE A 691 18.58 19.60 19.34
CA ILE A 691 17.85 20.85 19.48
C ILE A 691 18.66 21.77 20.40
N PRO A 692 19.51 22.65 19.89
CA PRO A 692 19.95 23.83 20.63
C PRO A 692 18.78 24.82 20.75
N GLY A 693 18.58 25.38 21.92
CA GLY A 693 17.48 26.30 22.18
C GLY A 693 17.81 27.30 23.30
N TYR A 694 16.84 28.14 23.60
CA TYR A 694 16.93 29.16 24.64
C TYR A 694 15.62 29.29 25.39
N GLY A 695 15.69 29.31 26.74
CA GLY A 695 14.56 29.49 27.65
C GLY A 695 14.37 30.93 28.07
N SER A 696 13.13 31.44 27.93
CA SER A 696 12.83 32.86 28.20
C SER A 696 12.87 33.22 29.69
N LYS A 697 12.45 32.33 30.61
CA LYS A 697 12.34 32.57 32.02
C LYS A 697 13.69 32.46 32.73
N ASN A 698 14.43 31.40 32.48
CA ASN A 698 15.74 31.18 33.12
C ASN A 698 16.93 31.80 32.36
N LYS A 699 16.69 32.35 31.18
CA LYS A 699 17.70 33.02 30.31
C LYS A 699 18.93 32.15 30.05
N ARG A 700 18.72 30.83 29.81
CA ARG A 700 19.78 29.85 29.59
C ARG A 700 19.64 29.18 28.22
N GLY A 701 20.81 28.73 27.72
CA GLY A 701 20.87 27.79 26.60
C GLY A 701 20.31 26.44 27.03
N LEU A 702 19.48 25.88 26.20
CA LEU A 702 18.88 24.54 26.35
C LEU A 702 19.38 23.68 25.23
N TYR A 703 19.44 22.37 25.46
CA TYR A 703 19.74 21.43 24.40
C TYR A 703 19.08 20.07 24.61
N ILE A 704 18.77 19.41 23.50
CA ILE A 704 18.42 17.99 23.45
C ILE A 704 19.28 17.37 22.36
N PHE A 705 19.97 16.30 22.69
CA PHE A 705 20.79 15.54 21.74
C PHE A 705 20.47 14.06 21.87
N ASN A 706 20.25 13.40 20.74
CA ASN A 706 20.06 11.96 20.64
C ASN A 706 20.84 11.42 19.45
N LEU A 707 21.57 10.35 19.69
CA LEU A 707 22.20 9.53 18.65
C LEU A 707 21.72 8.09 18.84
N ASP A 708 20.98 7.58 17.89
CA ASP A 708 20.44 6.22 17.91
C ASP A 708 21.02 5.39 16.78
N ARG A 709 21.19 4.11 17.00
CA ARG A 709 21.45 3.10 16.00
C ARG A 709 20.26 2.13 15.95
N GLU A 710 19.67 1.98 14.76
CA GLU A 710 18.62 1.00 14.48
C GLU A 710 19.24 -0.36 14.17
N HIS A 711 18.52 -1.44 14.43
CA HIS A 711 18.90 -2.83 14.07
C HIS A 711 20.22 -3.33 14.68
N LEU A 712 20.40 -3.14 15.98
CA LEU A 712 21.60 -3.58 16.69
C LEU A 712 21.60 -5.11 16.91
N GLY A 713 21.95 -5.88 15.87
CA GLY A 713 22.05 -7.34 15.90
C GLY A 713 20.72 -8.09 16.05
N LEU A 714 19.74 -7.54 16.77
CA LEU A 714 18.41 -8.09 16.95
C LEU A 714 17.38 -7.22 16.18
N HIS A 715 16.49 -7.86 15.43
CA HIS A 715 15.45 -7.12 14.72
C HIS A 715 14.54 -6.39 15.73
N GLY A 716 14.30 -5.11 15.46
CA GLY A 716 13.49 -4.26 16.34
C GLY A 716 14.24 -3.71 17.55
N LEU A 717 15.52 -4.05 17.74
CA LEU A 717 16.36 -3.47 18.79
C LEU A 717 17.05 -2.20 18.28
N GLU A 718 16.76 -1.09 18.93
CA GLU A 718 17.41 0.21 18.75
C GLU A 718 18.19 0.54 20.02
N ALA A 719 19.40 1.05 19.92
CA ALA A 719 20.15 1.55 21.06
C ALA A 719 20.80 2.90 20.74
N GLY A 720 21.00 3.74 21.76
CA GLY A 720 21.53 5.07 21.54
C GLY A 720 22.00 5.75 22.82
N VAL A 721 22.58 6.92 22.61
CA VAL A 721 22.99 7.84 23.67
C VAL A 721 22.12 9.10 23.60
N SER A 722 21.90 9.70 24.77
CA SER A 722 21.13 10.94 24.89
C SER A 722 21.80 11.91 25.84
N ALA A 723 21.69 13.19 25.53
CA ALA A 723 22.06 14.26 26.43
C ALA A 723 21.04 15.38 26.32
N ARG A 724 20.61 15.95 27.45
CA ARG A 724 19.63 17.05 27.46
C ARG A 724 19.88 18.02 28.62
N GLU A 725 19.52 19.28 28.41
CA GLU A 725 19.33 20.26 29.48
C GLU A 725 18.01 20.96 29.21
N TYR A 726 16.98 20.60 29.97
CA TYR A 726 15.62 21.11 29.80
C TYR A 726 14.82 20.88 31.10
N GLY A 727 13.99 21.86 31.52
CA GLY A 727 13.14 21.71 32.68
C GLY A 727 13.90 21.62 34.00
N GLY A 728 15.07 22.27 34.11
CA GLY A 728 15.89 22.24 35.32
C GLY A 728 16.68 20.93 35.52
N ILE A 729 16.73 20.09 34.51
CA ILE A 729 17.45 18.81 34.55
C ILE A 729 18.47 18.77 33.42
N ARG A 730 19.75 18.55 33.78
CA ARG A 730 20.79 18.14 32.83
C ARG A 730 20.96 16.62 32.93
N SER A 731 20.79 15.91 31.84
CA SER A 731 20.87 14.44 31.84
C SER A 731 21.73 13.95 30.68
N GLN A 732 22.53 12.90 30.96
CA GLN A 732 23.30 12.18 29.95
C GLN A 732 23.10 10.69 30.21
N GLY A 733 22.86 9.92 29.16
CA GLY A 733 22.58 8.50 29.36
C GLY A 733 22.57 7.68 28.09
N ILE A 734 22.41 6.39 28.31
CA ILE A 734 22.22 5.38 27.29
C ILE A 734 20.77 4.92 27.29
N ARG A 735 20.29 4.47 26.14
CA ARG A 735 18.93 3.95 26.01
C ARG A 735 18.88 2.77 25.05
N ALA A 736 17.94 1.87 25.29
CA ALA A 736 17.62 0.79 24.40
C ALA A 736 16.10 0.70 24.22
N THR A 737 15.66 0.40 23.04
CA THR A 737 14.25 0.19 22.71
C THR A 737 14.10 -1.06 21.90
N TYR A 738 13.23 -1.97 22.32
CA TYR A 738 12.89 -3.18 21.59
C TYR A 738 11.43 -3.11 21.11
N LYS A 739 11.26 -3.21 19.79
CA LYS A 739 9.96 -3.27 19.10
C LYS A 739 9.94 -4.54 18.28
N PRO A 740 9.39 -5.64 18.77
CA PRO A 740 9.21 -6.82 17.95
C PRO A 740 8.25 -6.50 16.78
N SER A 741 8.48 -7.15 15.66
CA SER A 741 7.60 -7.03 14.51
C SER A 741 6.29 -7.74 14.81
N ASN A 742 5.21 -6.99 14.92
CA ASN A 742 3.88 -7.52 15.16
C ASN A 742 3.03 -7.42 13.89
N ASN A 743 2.18 -8.40 13.65
CA ASN A 743 1.22 -8.34 12.55
C ASN A 743 0.11 -7.33 12.88
N PRO A 744 -0.40 -6.58 11.88
CA PRO A 744 -1.54 -5.70 12.07
C PRO A 744 -2.74 -6.48 12.63
N GLY A 745 -3.28 -6.02 13.77
CA GLY A 745 -4.40 -6.64 14.47
C GLY A 745 -4.02 -7.66 15.55
N GLU A 746 -2.73 -7.92 15.75
CA GLU A 746 -2.20 -8.68 16.87
C GLU A 746 -1.76 -7.76 18.01
N LEU A 747 -1.30 -8.36 19.12
CA LEU A 747 -0.75 -7.65 20.25
C LEU A 747 0.48 -6.82 19.86
N GLU A 748 0.35 -5.50 19.88
CA GLU A 748 1.45 -4.56 19.66
C GLU A 748 2.13 -4.27 20.99
N TYR A 749 3.45 -4.32 21.09
CA TYR A 749 4.18 -3.95 22.29
C TYR A 749 5.57 -3.39 22.01
N LYS A 750 6.04 -2.57 22.93
CA LYS A 750 7.35 -1.91 22.88
C LYS A 750 7.93 -1.87 24.30
N PHE A 751 9.17 -2.28 24.44
CA PHE A 751 9.96 -2.13 25.66
C PHE A 751 11.01 -1.04 25.46
N HIS A 752 11.11 -0.14 26.41
CA HIS A 752 12.13 0.89 26.44
C HIS A 752 12.83 0.87 27.80
N SER A 753 14.16 0.94 27.79
CA SER A 753 14.97 1.10 29.00
C SER A 753 15.98 2.20 28.78
N SER A 754 16.24 2.99 29.82
CA SER A 754 17.33 3.96 29.80
C SER A 754 17.99 4.05 31.16
N PHE A 755 19.30 4.32 31.13
CA PHE A 755 20.09 4.68 32.29
C PHE A 755 20.72 6.06 32.05
N SER A 756 20.55 6.98 32.98
CA SER A 756 21.04 8.36 32.84
C SER A 756 21.55 8.93 34.15
N ARG A 757 22.70 9.64 34.05
CA ARG A 757 23.13 10.56 35.09
C ARG A 757 22.41 11.87 34.94
N GLU A 758 21.75 12.33 35.98
CA GLU A 758 20.95 13.55 35.99
C GLU A 758 21.52 14.52 37.04
N ILE A 759 21.62 15.78 36.64
CA ILE A 759 22.01 16.90 37.53
C ILE A 759 20.81 17.84 37.54
N LEU A 760 20.21 18.01 38.73
CA LEU A 760 19.11 18.90 38.95
C LEU A 760 19.67 20.25 39.47
N PHE A 761 19.19 21.34 38.90
CA PHE A 761 19.65 22.68 39.29
C PHE A 761 18.50 23.69 39.35
N SER A 762 18.66 24.71 40.25
CA SER A 762 17.70 25.78 40.40
C SER A 762 17.76 26.81 39.28
N ALA A 763 16.59 27.37 38.92
CA ALA A 763 16.56 28.51 38.01
C ALA A 763 17.14 29.75 38.69
N ARG A 764 18.10 30.41 38.06
CA ARG A 764 18.84 31.56 38.61
C ARG A 764 18.02 32.83 38.80
N ASN A 765 16.85 32.97 38.22
CA ASN A 765 16.01 34.17 38.28
C ASN A 765 14.52 33.80 38.40
N ASN A 766 14.11 33.21 39.51
CA ASN A 766 12.69 33.13 39.83
C ASN A 766 12.34 34.34 40.78
N PRO A 767 11.60 35.35 40.31
CA PRO A 767 11.23 36.49 41.16
C PRO A 767 10.21 36.11 42.26
N ASP A 768 9.51 34.98 42.10
CA ASP A 768 8.60 34.43 43.07
C ASP A 768 9.34 33.37 43.90
N ASN A 769 9.89 33.83 45.01
CA ASN A 769 10.72 33.11 45.99
C ASN A 769 10.04 31.90 46.70
N SER A 770 8.93 31.38 46.18
CA SER A 770 8.14 30.33 46.84
C SER A 770 8.49 28.90 46.48
N ASP A 771 9.24 28.66 45.39
CA ASP A 771 9.55 27.31 44.93
C ASP A 771 11.02 26.97 45.11
N VAL A 772 11.34 26.31 46.22
CA VAL A 772 12.66 25.73 46.46
C VAL A 772 12.86 24.57 45.51
N ILE A 773 13.54 24.81 44.38
CA ILE A 773 13.96 23.77 43.44
C ILE A 773 15.15 23.07 44.06
N GLU A 774 15.00 21.79 44.37
CA GLU A 774 16.08 20.98 44.94
C GLU A 774 17.20 20.77 43.90
N THR A 775 18.45 20.92 44.34
CA THR A 775 19.65 20.69 43.54
C THR A 775 20.31 19.42 43.99
N GLY A 776 20.83 18.66 43.05
CA GLY A 776 21.52 17.40 43.36
C GLY A 776 21.81 16.56 42.12
N GLU A 777 22.52 15.47 42.35
CA GLU A 777 22.84 14.51 41.30
C GLU A 777 22.10 13.18 41.50
N SER A 778 21.71 12.53 40.41
CA SER A 778 21.02 11.25 40.44
C SER A 778 21.42 10.38 39.26
N ASN A 779 21.70 9.12 39.54
CA ASN A 779 21.87 8.09 38.51
C ASN A 779 20.54 7.31 38.41
N THR A 780 19.82 7.53 37.34
CA THR A 780 18.42 7.11 37.22
C THR A 780 18.27 6.00 36.18
N PHE A 781 17.52 4.96 36.55
CA PHE A 781 17.10 3.88 35.65
C PHE A 781 15.62 3.99 35.38
N LEU A 782 15.23 3.90 34.08
CA LEU A 782 13.85 3.93 33.60
C LEU A 782 13.54 2.66 32.82
N LEU A 783 12.41 2.04 33.14
CA LEU A 783 11.78 0.99 32.34
C LEU A 783 10.39 1.46 31.89
N GLU A 784 10.11 1.29 30.61
CA GLU A 784 8.81 1.60 30.04
C GLU A 784 8.32 0.46 29.16
N HIS A 785 7.06 0.09 29.33
CA HIS A 785 6.36 -0.87 28.49
C HIS A 785 5.11 -0.23 27.93
N THR A 786 4.97 -0.20 26.62
CA THR A 786 3.78 0.24 25.91
C THR A 786 3.21 -0.89 25.09
N GLY A 787 1.87 -0.94 24.98
CA GLY A 787 1.24 -1.93 24.13
C GLY A 787 -0.19 -1.55 23.75
N ALA A 788 -0.71 -2.29 22.80
CA ALA A 788 -2.09 -2.18 22.38
C ALA A 788 -2.61 -3.52 21.85
N VAL A 789 -3.89 -3.78 22.02
CA VAL A 789 -4.60 -4.93 21.49
C VAL A 789 -6.01 -4.54 21.06
N SER A 790 -6.46 -5.09 19.94
CA SER A 790 -7.82 -4.92 19.43
C SER A 790 -8.53 -6.28 19.45
N PRO A 791 -9.21 -6.64 20.57
CA PRO A 791 -9.90 -7.92 20.67
C PRO A 791 -11.00 -8.08 19.62
N ILE A 792 -11.65 -6.99 19.25
CA ILE A 792 -12.61 -6.87 18.15
C ILE A 792 -12.36 -5.55 17.42
N ASP A 793 -12.81 -5.42 16.18
CA ASP A 793 -12.56 -4.24 15.34
C ASP A 793 -13.12 -2.93 15.89
N SER A 794 -14.18 -3.01 16.69
CA SER A 794 -14.82 -1.84 17.33
C SER A 794 -14.20 -1.45 18.66
N TYR A 795 -13.27 -2.24 19.20
CA TYR A 795 -12.75 -2.04 20.54
C TYR A 795 -11.24 -2.24 20.60
N ARG A 796 -10.52 -1.25 21.11
CA ARG A 796 -9.07 -1.27 21.30
C ARG A 796 -8.72 -0.89 22.73
N ILE A 797 -7.80 -1.66 23.31
CA ILE A 797 -7.17 -1.38 24.60
C ILE A 797 -5.72 -0.99 24.32
N ASN A 798 -5.24 0.07 24.93
CA ASN A 798 -3.85 0.46 24.94
C ASN A 798 -3.36 0.70 26.37
N TRP A 799 -2.07 0.51 26.60
CA TRP A 799 -1.45 0.77 27.90
C TRP A 799 -0.07 1.37 27.74
N ASN A 800 0.30 2.16 28.73
CA ASN A 800 1.66 2.65 28.93
C ASN A 800 1.98 2.54 30.43
N ILE A 801 3.00 1.76 30.77
CA ILE A 801 3.44 1.54 32.15
C ILE A 801 4.92 1.83 32.20
N TRP A 802 5.34 2.71 33.08
CA TRP A 802 6.75 2.97 33.30
C TRP A 802 7.09 3.08 34.78
N ASN A 803 8.34 2.76 35.07
CA ASN A 803 8.95 2.86 36.40
C ASN A 803 10.31 3.55 36.27
N GLU A 804 10.58 4.47 37.16
CA GLU A 804 11.84 5.21 37.25
C GLU A 804 12.34 5.16 38.70
N GLN A 805 13.64 4.86 38.87
CA GLN A 805 14.27 4.87 40.18
C GLN A 805 15.74 5.32 40.06
N PRO A 806 16.25 6.13 41.03
CA PRO A 806 17.68 6.34 41.21
C PRO A 806 18.36 5.05 41.63
N SER A 807 19.57 4.84 41.18
CA SER A 807 20.41 3.72 41.65
C SER A 807 21.05 4.04 43.00
N LEU A 808 20.70 3.29 44.03
CA LEU A 808 21.28 3.43 45.35
C LEU A 808 22.76 3.01 45.43
N GLU A 809 23.24 2.19 44.49
CA GLU A 809 24.61 1.72 44.42
C GLU A 809 25.57 2.71 43.72
N MET A 810 25.05 3.74 43.06
CA MET A 810 25.80 4.69 42.23
C MET A 810 25.60 6.13 42.73
N GLU A 811 25.91 6.43 43.99
CA GLU A 811 25.92 7.77 44.59
C GLU A 811 24.83 8.70 44.03
N SER A 812 23.61 8.64 44.62
CA SER A 812 22.49 9.51 44.25
C SER A 812 22.06 10.32 45.45
N ASP A 813 21.89 11.64 45.30
CA ASP A 813 21.39 12.54 46.36
C ASP A 813 19.92 12.31 46.66
N PHE A 814 19.19 11.60 45.80
CA PHE A 814 17.77 11.36 45.92
C PHE A 814 17.47 9.87 46.05
N SER A 815 16.50 9.52 46.85
CA SER A 815 16.02 8.17 47.05
C SER A 815 14.52 8.10 46.86
N TYR A 816 14.06 7.67 45.67
CA TYR A 816 12.66 7.51 45.37
C TYR A 816 12.45 6.37 44.35
N VAL A 817 11.25 5.85 44.31
CA VAL A 817 10.75 5.01 43.23
C VAL A 817 9.46 5.65 42.73
N ARG A 818 9.36 5.96 41.48
CA ARG A 818 8.15 6.51 40.89
C ARG A 818 7.72 5.72 39.66
N GLY A 819 6.40 5.65 39.46
CA GLY A 819 5.85 4.94 38.33
C GLY A 819 4.50 5.47 37.90
N GLN A 820 4.13 5.21 36.66
CA GLN A 820 2.84 5.55 36.13
C GLN A 820 2.29 4.38 35.31
N ALA A 821 1.02 4.13 35.48
CA ALA A 821 0.23 3.26 34.62
C ALA A 821 -0.87 4.05 33.95
N LYS A 822 -0.93 4.04 32.66
CA LYS A 822 -2.02 4.56 31.84
C LYS A 822 -2.69 3.39 31.12
N LEU A 823 -4.02 3.30 31.28
CA LEU A 823 -4.86 2.36 30.54
C LEU A 823 -5.83 3.16 29.69
N GLY A 824 -5.82 2.95 28.41
CA GLY A 824 -6.72 3.59 27.45
C GLY A 824 -7.64 2.58 26.78
N GLN A 825 -8.87 2.99 26.53
CA GLN A 825 -9.88 2.20 25.83
C GLN A 825 -10.49 3.06 24.73
N ILE A 826 -10.66 2.47 23.54
CA ILE A 826 -11.31 3.11 22.40
C ILE A 826 -12.47 2.21 21.99
N LEU A 827 -13.69 2.77 22.02
CA LEU A 827 -14.91 2.10 21.60
C LEU A 827 -15.51 2.82 20.39
N ARG A 828 -15.57 2.17 19.26
CA ARG A 828 -16.22 2.68 18.05
C ARG A 828 -17.72 2.42 18.15
N VAL A 829 -18.52 3.46 18.01
CA VAL A 829 -20.00 3.43 18.12
C VAL A 829 -20.70 3.78 16.80
N GLY A 830 -19.94 3.90 15.71
CA GLY A 830 -20.47 4.19 14.38
C GLY A 830 -19.41 4.73 13.44
N HIS A 831 -19.87 5.18 12.26
CA HIS A 831 -18.99 5.74 11.24
C HIS A 831 -18.25 6.97 11.77
N ARG A 832 -16.91 6.88 11.95
CA ARG A 832 -16.04 7.93 12.48
C ARG A 832 -16.51 8.52 13.82
N LYS A 833 -17.23 7.73 14.62
CA LYS A 833 -17.67 8.11 15.98
C LYS A 833 -17.10 7.12 16.97
N TRP A 834 -16.45 7.62 18.00
CA TRP A 834 -15.90 6.75 19.04
C TRP A 834 -15.75 7.46 20.37
N PHE A 835 -15.80 6.68 21.41
CA PHE A 835 -15.41 7.09 22.76
C PHE A 835 -13.96 6.68 23.01
N GLU A 836 -13.21 7.59 23.64
CA GLU A 836 -11.89 7.30 24.20
C GLU A 836 -11.96 7.52 25.70
N PHE A 837 -11.56 6.53 26.46
CA PHE A 837 -11.51 6.60 27.90
C PHE A 837 -10.11 6.23 28.37
N ASP A 838 -9.46 7.13 29.12
CA ASP A 838 -8.14 6.94 29.70
C ASP A 838 -8.23 6.97 31.23
N ILE A 839 -7.54 6.07 31.92
CA ILE A 839 -7.27 6.12 33.36
C ILE A 839 -5.76 6.24 33.52
N ILE A 840 -5.33 7.20 34.33
CA ILE A 840 -3.92 7.47 34.64
C ILE A 840 -3.75 7.37 36.15
N HIS A 841 -2.93 6.44 36.58
CA HIS A 841 -2.50 6.32 37.97
C HIS A 841 -1.00 6.49 38.07
N ALA A 842 -0.54 7.36 38.95
CA ALA A 842 0.88 7.56 39.17
C ALA A 842 1.20 7.71 40.65
N THR A 843 2.34 7.18 41.04
CA THR A 843 2.77 7.19 42.44
C THR A 843 4.28 7.32 42.56
N THR A 844 4.70 8.05 43.59
CA THR A 844 6.09 8.14 44.04
C THR A 844 6.17 7.67 45.47
N SER A 845 7.18 6.90 45.79
CA SER A 845 7.56 6.53 47.14
C SER A 845 8.99 7.01 47.42
N GLY A 846 9.23 7.59 48.63
CA GLY A 846 10.49 8.21 48.97
C GLY A 846 10.57 9.70 48.66
N LYS A 847 11.78 10.29 48.81
CA LYS A 847 11.96 11.75 48.61
C LYS A 847 12.30 12.03 47.15
N SER A 848 11.29 12.42 46.39
CA SER A 848 11.48 12.87 45.01
C SER A 848 11.65 14.39 44.94
N PRO A 849 12.59 14.90 44.13
CA PRO A 849 12.70 16.35 43.91
C PRO A 849 11.50 16.89 43.15
N LEU A 850 11.21 18.19 43.33
CA LEU A 850 10.04 18.88 42.76
C LEU A 850 9.95 18.67 41.24
N GLN A 851 11.10 18.65 40.51
CA GLN A 851 11.16 18.45 39.09
C GLN A 851 10.70 17.05 38.63
N LYS A 852 10.64 16.11 39.58
CA LYS A 852 10.21 14.72 39.30
C LYS A 852 8.77 14.45 39.77
N LYS A 853 8.12 15.38 40.45
CA LYS A 853 6.71 15.22 40.87
C LYS A 853 5.77 15.16 39.68
N PHE A 854 4.67 14.45 39.84
CA PHE A 854 3.61 14.41 38.86
C PHE A 854 2.86 15.72 38.79
N GLN A 855 2.42 16.09 37.55
CA GLN A 855 1.67 17.32 37.32
C GLN A 855 0.23 17.02 36.93
N LEU A 856 -0.74 17.56 37.61
CA LEU A 856 -2.15 17.40 37.28
C LEU A 856 -2.57 18.30 36.12
N GLY A 857 -2.15 19.56 36.10
CA GLY A 857 -2.44 20.53 35.06
C GLY A 857 -1.55 20.31 33.85
N SER A 858 -2.08 19.66 32.82
CA SER A 858 -1.37 19.47 31.56
C SER A 858 -2.33 18.99 30.44
N PRO A 859 -2.01 19.22 29.17
CA PRO A 859 -2.77 18.66 28.04
C PRO A 859 -2.87 17.13 28.06
N ALA A 860 -1.94 16.46 28.76
CA ALA A 860 -1.89 15.00 28.87
C ALA A 860 -2.73 14.44 30.03
N VAL A 861 -3.06 15.25 31.06
CA VAL A 861 -3.80 14.82 32.23
C VAL A 861 -5.11 15.58 32.35
N LEU A 862 -5.13 16.82 32.90
CA LEU A 862 -6.29 17.70 32.96
C LEU A 862 -6.06 18.94 32.08
N ARG A 863 -6.80 19.06 31.00
CA ARG A 863 -6.63 20.11 29.98
C ARG A 863 -7.03 21.51 30.45
N GLY A 864 -7.95 21.61 31.40
CA GLY A 864 -8.47 22.89 31.95
C GLY A 864 -7.54 23.60 32.92
N TYR A 865 -6.41 22.98 33.28
CA TYR A 865 -5.52 23.51 34.30
C TYR A 865 -4.12 23.79 33.77
N PRO A 866 -3.48 24.91 34.15
CA PRO A 866 -2.13 25.23 33.67
C PRO A 866 -1.07 24.32 34.33
N GLN A 867 0.07 24.21 33.69
CA GLN A 867 1.24 23.54 34.27
C GLN A 867 1.89 24.47 35.31
N GLN A 868 1.62 24.21 36.60
CA GLN A 868 2.15 24.98 37.71
C GLN A 868 2.61 24.06 38.83
N THR A 869 3.59 24.52 39.62
CA THR A 869 4.17 23.75 40.72
C THR A 869 3.20 23.43 41.85
N ASN A 870 2.22 24.30 42.12
CA ASN A 870 1.15 24.06 43.08
C ASN A 870 0.13 22.98 42.66
N LEU A 871 0.23 22.50 41.43
CA LEU A 871 -0.53 21.37 40.90
C LEU A 871 0.38 20.14 40.69
N SER A 872 1.50 20.04 41.41
CA SER A 872 2.46 18.94 41.33
C SER A 872 2.57 18.25 42.70
N ASP A 873 2.56 16.90 42.71
CA ASP A 873 2.71 16.11 43.92
C ASP A 873 3.12 14.65 43.63
N ASP A 874 3.19 13.82 44.69
CA ASP A 874 3.73 12.47 44.61
C ASP A 874 2.76 11.42 44.11
N ARG A 875 1.45 11.66 44.22
CA ARG A 875 0.40 10.72 43.80
C ARG A 875 -0.63 11.41 42.92
N LEU A 876 -1.01 10.72 41.86
CA LEU A 876 -1.96 11.23 40.90
C LEU A 876 -2.93 10.12 40.47
N LEU A 877 -4.21 10.45 40.42
CA LEU A 877 -5.24 9.64 39.76
C LEU A 877 -6.08 10.56 38.90
N ALA A 878 -6.17 10.25 37.63
CA ALA A 878 -6.97 11.00 36.66
C ALA A 878 -7.71 10.10 35.70
N SER A 879 -8.87 10.57 35.22
CA SER A 879 -9.57 9.93 34.12
C SER A 879 -9.98 10.95 33.07
N ARG A 880 -10.04 10.52 31.83
CA ARG A 880 -10.36 11.35 30.68
C ARG A 880 -11.37 10.62 29.79
N LEU A 881 -12.42 11.30 29.41
CA LEU A 881 -13.43 10.80 28.50
C LEU A 881 -13.52 11.75 27.31
N ASN A 882 -13.33 11.24 26.12
CA ASN A 882 -13.52 11.97 24.87
C ASN A 882 -14.62 11.30 24.07
N PHE A 883 -15.50 12.09 23.48
CA PHE A 883 -16.37 11.66 22.40
C PHE A 883 -15.95 12.38 21.14
N LYS A 884 -15.51 11.62 20.12
CA LYS A 884 -15.11 12.14 18.82
C LYS A 884 -16.15 11.82 17.77
N PHE A 885 -16.43 12.79 16.90
CA PHE A 885 -17.43 12.68 15.86
C PHE A 885 -17.02 13.48 14.61
N PRO A 886 -17.46 13.08 13.41
CA PRO A 886 -17.16 13.84 12.20
C PRO A 886 -17.98 15.15 12.19
N LEU A 887 -17.31 16.28 12.03
CA LEU A 887 -17.96 17.57 11.75
C LEU A 887 -18.32 17.68 10.28
N ILE A 888 -17.49 17.09 9.41
CA ILE A 888 -17.72 16.99 7.99
C ILE A 888 -17.67 15.51 7.63
N THR A 889 -18.78 14.99 7.14
CA THR A 889 -18.94 13.56 6.82
C THR A 889 -18.25 13.19 5.50
N LYS A 890 -18.16 14.13 4.56
CA LYS A 890 -17.46 13.95 3.30
C LYS A 890 -16.08 14.61 3.39
N PRO A 891 -15.01 13.95 2.90
CA PRO A 891 -13.71 14.59 2.90
C PRO A 891 -13.75 15.85 2.03
N LEU A 892 -13.22 16.95 2.54
CA LEU A 892 -12.97 18.16 1.77
C LEU A 892 -11.66 17.97 1.00
N TRP A 893 -11.74 17.99 -0.30
CA TRP A 893 -10.56 17.91 -1.17
C TRP A 893 -10.04 19.30 -1.44
N GLY A 894 -8.83 19.56 -1.03
CA GLY A 894 -8.14 20.84 -1.21
C GLY A 894 -6.83 20.69 -1.99
N MET A 895 -6.03 21.74 -1.93
CA MET A 895 -4.78 21.85 -2.68
C MET A 895 -3.79 20.69 -2.39
N LEU A 896 -3.79 20.13 -1.18
CA LEU A 896 -2.84 19.10 -0.75
C LEU A 896 -3.46 17.71 -0.52
N SER A 897 -4.74 17.56 -0.48
CA SER A 897 -5.55 16.31 -0.46
C SER A 897 -6.79 16.37 0.45
N ALA A 898 -7.22 15.25 1.01
CA ALA A 898 -8.41 15.16 1.84
C ALA A 898 -8.20 15.80 3.22
N PHE A 899 -9.08 16.73 3.58
CA PHE A 899 -9.19 17.23 4.96
C PHE A 899 -10.25 16.39 5.69
N LYS A 900 -9.85 15.74 6.77
CA LYS A 900 -10.78 15.11 7.72
C LYS A 900 -10.94 16.02 8.91
N ILE A 901 -12.16 16.53 9.13
CA ILE A 901 -12.45 17.42 10.25
C ILE A 901 -13.32 16.67 11.25
N GLN A 902 -12.83 16.59 12.49
CA GLN A 902 -13.51 15.92 13.59
C GLN A 902 -13.75 16.89 14.73
N GLY A 903 -14.92 16.79 15.35
CA GLY A 903 -15.21 17.44 16.62
C GLY A 903 -14.87 16.51 17.78
N THR A 904 -14.45 17.09 18.88
CA THR A 904 -14.25 16.39 20.14
C THR A 904 -15.00 17.13 21.24
N VAL A 905 -15.75 16.41 22.04
CA VAL A 905 -16.27 16.89 23.34
C VAL A 905 -15.63 16.02 24.40
N PHE A 906 -15.19 16.63 25.48
CA PHE A 906 -14.45 15.89 26.49
C PHE A 906 -14.78 16.34 27.92
N TYR A 907 -14.51 15.40 28.84
CA TYR A 907 -14.56 15.61 30.27
C TYR A 907 -13.35 14.94 30.91
N ASP A 908 -12.59 15.69 31.72
CA ASP A 908 -11.44 15.18 32.44
C ASP A 908 -11.64 15.44 33.94
N GLN A 909 -11.23 14.50 34.78
CA GLN A 909 -11.24 14.63 36.19
C GLN A 909 -10.02 14.03 36.85
N GLY A 910 -9.61 14.55 38.00
CA GLY A 910 -8.46 13.99 38.70
C GLY A 910 -8.18 14.61 40.07
N LYS A 911 -7.31 13.92 40.76
CA LYS A 911 -6.76 14.32 42.08
C LYS A 911 -5.25 14.18 42.04
N ILE A 912 -4.59 15.06 42.78
CA ILE A 912 -3.16 14.97 43.04
C ILE A 912 -2.94 15.23 44.52
N TRP A 913 -2.06 14.48 45.17
CA TRP A 913 -1.85 14.56 46.59
C TRP A 913 -0.48 14.03 47.03
N SER A 914 0.00 14.52 48.21
CA SER A 914 1.24 14.02 48.79
C SER A 914 1.05 12.66 49.48
N GLU A 915 2.12 11.97 49.76
CA GLU A 915 2.13 10.67 50.44
C GLU A 915 1.43 10.72 51.81
N ASN A 916 1.50 11.87 52.48
CA ASN A 916 0.93 12.07 53.82
C ASN A 916 -0.57 12.45 53.82
N ILE A 917 -1.18 12.64 52.68
CA ILE A 917 -2.60 13.00 52.56
C ILE A 917 -3.38 11.78 52.03
N SER A 918 -4.52 11.45 52.68
CA SER A 918 -5.38 10.39 52.16
C SER A 918 -6.07 10.85 50.87
N TYR A 919 -6.33 9.89 49.95
CA TYR A 919 -7.06 10.14 48.71
C TYR A 919 -8.39 10.87 48.91
N GLU A 920 -9.11 10.59 50.01
CA GLU A 920 -10.40 11.20 50.32
C GLU A 920 -10.28 12.70 50.55
N LYS A 921 -9.21 13.15 51.20
CA LYS A 921 -8.94 14.56 51.50
C LYS A 921 -8.32 15.32 50.32
N ALA A 922 -7.88 14.64 49.28
CA ALA A 922 -7.30 15.29 48.11
C ALA A 922 -8.37 16.09 47.32
N LYS A 923 -8.03 17.33 46.93
CA LYS A 923 -8.93 18.21 46.19
C LYS A 923 -9.23 17.57 44.80
N HIS A 924 -10.51 17.30 44.57
CA HIS A 924 -11.00 16.83 43.30
C HIS A 924 -11.14 17.99 42.33
N ARG A 925 -10.64 17.81 41.09
CA ARG A 925 -10.67 18.82 40.02
C ARG A 925 -11.23 18.21 38.75
N GLU A 926 -12.03 19.01 38.08
CA GLU A 926 -12.75 18.64 36.89
C GLU A 926 -12.66 19.73 35.82
N ASN A 927 -12.66 19.33 34.59
CA ASN A 927 -12.86 20.23 33.45
C ASN A 927 -13.66 19.57 32.35
N ALA A 928 -14.38 20.38 31.60
CA ALA A 928 -15.02 19.97 30.36
C ALA A 928 -14.59 20.90 29.22
N GLY A 929 -14.73 20.43 28.00
CA GLY A 929 -14.35 21.25 26.86
C GLY A 929 -14.73 20.65 25.52
N MET A 930 -14.36 21.38 24.51
CA MET A 930 -14.56 20.96 23.14
C MET A 930 -13.34 21.31 22.27
N GLY A 931 -13.25 20.64 21.16
CA GLY A 931 -12.17 20.89 20.23
C GLY A 931 -12.47 20.45 18.81
N ILE A 932 -11.62 20.89 17.93
CA ILE A 932 -11.61 20.50 16.51
C ILE A 932 -10.24 19.93 16.21
N GLU A 933 -10.26 18.76 15.62
CA GLU A 933 -9.09 18.11 15.06
C GLU A 933 -9.25 18.00 13.54
N TRP A 934 -8.30 18.49 12.80
CA TRP A 934 -8.25 18.26 11.37
C TRP A 934 -6.95 17.60 10.98
N THR A 935 -7.06 16.57 10.17
CA THR A 935 -5.91 15.88 9.61
C THR A 935 -5.79 16.25 8.16
N LEU A 936 -4.66 16.86 7.83
CA LEU A 936 -4.25 17.05 6.45
C LEU A 936 -3.54 15.78 5.99
N ASP A 937 -4.19 15.03 5.10
CA ASP A 937 -3.63 13.80 4.51
C ASP A 937 -3.21 14.09 3.08
N THR A 938 -1.93 14.15 2.83
CA THR A 938 -1.34 14.49 1.53
C THR A 938 -1.08 13.23 0.70
N ALA A 939 -2.14 12.53 0.32
CA ALA A 939 -2.08 11.41 -0.62
C ALA A 939 -0.92 10.41 -0.32
N SER A 940 -0.82 9.99 0.93
CA SER A 940 0.23 9.08 1.45
C SER A 940 1.64 9.68 1.54
N LEU A 941 1.80 10.98 1.37
CA LEU A 941 3.11 11.64 1.52
C LEU A 941 3.41 11.98 2.98
N PHE A 942 2.49 12.63 3.65
CA PHE A 942 2.56 12.90 5.10
C PHE A 942 1.17 13.19 5.65
N GLN A 943 1.01 12.99 6.94
CA GLN A 943 -0.18 13.38 7.69
C GLN A 943 0.18 14.43 8.72
N VAL A 944 -0.58 15.51 8.76
CA VAL A 944 -0.43 16.59 9.73
C VAL A 944 -1.70 16.69 10.56
N PRO A 945 -1.76 16.05 11.72
CA PRO A 945 -2.84 16.29 12.65
C PRO A 945 -2.66 17.66 13.30
N LEU A 946 -3.67 18.50 13.18
CA LEU A 946 -3.76 19.79 13.85
C LEU A 946 -4.98 19.75 14.78
N LYS A 947 -4.80 20.16 16.03
CA LYS A 947 -5.82 20.09 17.04
C LYS A 947 -5.89 21.40 17.83
N ILE A 948 -7.09 21.95 17.96
CA ILE A 948 -7.37 23.09 18.82
C ILE A 948 -8.45 22.66 19.81
N GLU A 949 -8.21 22.86 21.10
CA GLU A 949 -9.15 22.56 22.14
C GLU A 949 -9.31 23.77 23.09
N VAL A 950 -10.50 23.92 23.67
CA VAL A 950 -10.80 24.85 24.73
C VAL A 950 -11.35 24.07 25.92
N ALA A 951 -10.72 24.20 27.07
CA ALA A 951 -11.05 23.48 28.27
C ALA A 951 -11.44 24.49 29.40
N PHE A 952 -12.55 24.21 30.04
CA PHE A 952 -13.12 25.03 31.13
C PHE A 952 -13.02 24.28 32.46
N PRO A 953 -12.28 24.77 33.46
CA PRO A 953 -12.34 24.26 34.82
C PRO A 953 -13.77 24.40 35.38
N LEU A 954 -14.28 23.38 36.10
CA LEU A 954 -15.67 23.34 36.54
C LEU A 954 -15.83 23.62 38.02
N ASN A 955 -14.96 23.08 38.87
CA ASN A 955 -15.15 23.05 40.32
C ASN A 955 -13.99 23.68 41.11
N ASP A 956 -13.12 24.48 40.50
CA ASP A 956 -12.01 25.11 41.19
C ASP A 956 -12.10 26.65 41.13
N PRO A 957 -12.38 27.34 42.24
CA PRO A 957 -12.52 28.80 42.25
C PRO A 957 -11.21 29.53 41.92
N ASP A 958 -10.06 28.88 42.09
CA ASP A 958 -8.75 29.48 41.83
C ASP A 958 -8.41 29.49 40.33
N TYR A 959 -9.11 28.67 39.57
CA TYR A 959 -8.89 28.48 38.11
C TYR A 959 -10.19 28.69 37.32
N LYS A 960 -10.54 29.94 37.03
CA LYS A 960 -11.78 30.27 36.29
C LYS A 960 -11.59 30.52 34.79
N LYS A 961 -10.35 30.73 34.36
CA LYS A 961 -10.06 31.09 32.94
C LYS A 961 -9.96 29.82 32.08
N PRO A 962 -10.61 29.85 30.91
CA PRO A 962 -10.46 28.74 29.98
C PRO A 962 -9.00 28.61 29.51
N GLN A 963 -8.57 27.36 29.26
CA GLN A 963 -7.29 27.04 28.69
C GLN A 963 -7.45 26.72 27.20
N PHE A 964 -6.63 27.36 26.40
CA PHE A 964 -6.54 27.09 24.95
C PHE A 964 -5.36 26.17 24.69
N ILE A 965 -5.60 25.08 24.01
CA ILE A 965 -4.62 24.06 23.71
C ILE A 965 -4.47 23.96 22.20
N PHE A 966 -3.26 24.18 21.72
CA PHE A 966 -2.90 23.99 20.33
C PHE A 966 -1.86 22.87 20.23
N LEU A 967 -2.17 21.83 19.47
CA LEU A 967 -1.28 20.71 19.22
C LEU A 967 -1.13 20.54 17.70
N GLY A 968 0.08 20.59 17.23
CA GLY A 968 0.41 20.28 15.83
C GLY A 968 1.69 19.45 15.78
N VAL A 969 1.65 18.30 15.15
CA VAL A 969 2.82 17.43 14.98
C VAL A 969 2.98 17.12 13.49
N LEU A 970 4.09 17.55 12.91
CA LEU A 970 4.51 17.10 11.58
C LEU A 970 5.09 15.69 11.69
N THR A 971 4.28 14.68 11.34
CA THR A 971 4.75 13.31 11.22
C THR A 971 5.05 13.03 9.75
N GLY A 972 6.35 13.04 9.38
CA GLY A 972 6.78 12.52 8.08
C GLY A 972 6.85 10.99 8.14
N SER A 973 6.21 10.32 7.18
CA SER A 973 6.27 8.86 6.98
C SER A 973 7.63 8.44 6.40
#